data_77a49e9f6d6fe9258ed9bfa9d4558a0f
#
_entry.id   77a49e9f6d6fe9258ed9bfa9d4558a0f
#
_cell.length_a   1.000
_cell.length_b   1.000
_cell.length_c   1.000
_cell.angle_alpha   90.00
_cell.angle_beta   90.00
_cell.angle_gamma   90.00
#
_symmetry.space_group_name_H-M   'P 1'
#
loop_
_entity.id
_entity.type
_entity.pdbx_description
1 polymer ?
#
loop_
_entity_poly.entity_id
_entity_poly.type
_entity_poly.pdbx_seq_one_letter_code
_entity_poly.pdbx_strand_id
1 'polypeptide(L)'
;MEYYEGRLCIAMRELVAGGVMTVPCYKQLSARGRIDVVRRGGGAKNNYALVSVSSIPDTYKERLKALYPDPSMAVLLAWLEANYETDQAAAAYFNDWRNQCGHTHVTDAHVREYVANASVLNACIRLYNNARAIHKTMGLKYDWGMMSQAVEGYRMKTGHTLPAGMLRFRKKVNEYQRDGYKCLISRKFGNQASRKVDYRTMRLIWSIAAQPNRPFNTSVWEMYNSFVCGELDVYDPETGELYDPGEWTDKNGDPKSLSESTVANYLNRPDARLFIAKSQESHTTFMHEQMPHVHRHAPEFSFSKISFDDRDLPRKLKDTKARPKAYYAYDVTSQCVVGYAYNRNKNVDLVTDCFCSMFRLIESKGWGCPAQVEVENHLMTQWKDSFLKAGVLFPFVRFCAPMNSQEKYAEPMNGAKKRSVEHRNHLGIGRFYAKDRHYRTEAKKVFDEKNDTYEDKQYYSWDELIADDIRDIREFNNTLHPNQKKYPGMTRWQVLEANMNPTLRPMDKSVWARFIGEHAETSIRRNSYCRVAYKDWWLSKTEVLERLEPNNYKVDAYWLADGDGNATDVYIFQNDRLIDKLEDLGTFNTADAEQTDKDREIFVKQRKKIAAFNAYVKKNAIASVGISKAEPAAHEEAAPPPPLELPLIEGEQEMEVAYHVSDPLADL
;
A
#
# COMPACT_ATOMS: atom_id res chain seq x y z
N MET A 1 13.13 -54.11 -17.92
CA MET A 1 13.29 -55.56 -17.81
C MET A 1 12.80 -56.06 -16.43
N GLU A 2 12.26 -57.24 -16.33
CA GLU A 2 11.82 -57.87 -15.05
C GLU A 2 12.07 -59.39 -15.10
N TYR A 3 12.22 -60.00 -13.94
CA TYR A 3 12.24 -61.45 -13.81
C TYR A 3 10.82 -61.96 -13.71
N TYR A 4 10.44 -62.92 -14.60
CA TYR A 4 9.14 -63.54 -14.59
C TYR A 4 9.34 -65.08 -14.70
N GLU A 5 8.80 -65.81 -13.78
CA GLU A 5 8.98 -67.27 -13.68
C GLU A 5 10.46 -67.74 -13.74
N GLY A 6 11.34 -67.02 -13.03
CA GLY A 6 12.76 -67.32 -13.01
C GLY A 6 13.57 -66.98 -14.28
N ARG A 7 12.97 -66.36 -15.24
CA ARG A 7 13.62 -65.95 -16.49
C ARG A 7 13.69 -64.42 -16.57
N LEU A 8 14.82 -63.91 -17.06
CA LEU A 8 14.92 -62.49 -17.35
C LEU A 8 14.12 -62.15 -18.59
N CYS A 9 13.12 -61.31 -18.45
CA CYS A 9 12.19 -60.92 -19.49
C CYS A 9 12.20 -59.42 -19.72
N ILE A 10 11.83 -59.04 -20.95
CA ILE A 10 11.63 -57.65 -21.36
C ILE A 10 10.24 -57.47 -21.93
N ALA A 11 9.58 -56.35 -21.67
CA ALA A 11 8.31 -56.06 -22.22
C ALA A 11 8.41 -55.75 -23.73
N MET A 12 7.47 -56.26 -24.51
CA MET A 12 7.42 -55.99 -25.95
C MET A 12 7.44 -54.51 -26.27
N ARG A 13 6.73 -53.68 -25.49
CA ARG A 13 6.72 -52.21 -25.63
C ARG A 13 8.09 -51.59 -25.47
N GLU A 14 8.94 -52.10 -24.54
CA GLU A 14 10.30 -51.61 -24.33
C GLU A 14 11.23 -52.01 -25.49
N LEU A 15 11.07 -53.21 -26.05
CA LEU A 15 11.80 -53.63 -27.25
C LEU A 15 11.51 -52.73 -28.45
N VAL A 16 10.26 -52.31 -28.62
CA VAL A 16 9.82 -51.42 -29.70
C VAL A 16 10.22 -49.98 -29.44
N ALA A 17 9.96 -49.44 -28.27
CA ALA A 17 10.30 -48.07 -27.89
C ALA A 17 11.82 -47.81 -27.87
N GLY A 18 12.59 -48.80 -27.44
CA GLY A 18 14.05 -48.75 -27.49
C GLY A 18 14.68 -49.03 -28.88
N GLY A 19 13.87 -49.18 -29.91
CA GLY A 19 14.37 -49.40 -31.29
C GLY A 19 15.10 -50.73 -31.48
N VAL A 20 14.96 -51.69 -30.55
CA VAL A 20 15.59 -53.01 -30.67
C VAL A 20 14.91 -53.79 -31.82
N MET A 21 13.59 -53.79 -31.91
CA MET A 21 12.85 -54.39 -33.02
C MET A 21 11.53 -53.63 -33.27
N THR A 22 10.98 -53.81 -34.48
CA THR A 22 9.66 -53.25 -34.84
C THR A 22 8.54 -54.16 -34.46
N VAL A 23 7.30 -53.61 -34.33
CA VAL A 23 6.10 -54.39 -34.04
C VAL A 23 5.84 -55.53 -35.07
N PRO A 24 6.00 -55.33 -36.38
CA PRO A 24 5.89 -56.40 -37.35
C PRO A 24 6.92 -57.50 -37.17
N CYS A 25 8.19 -57.11 -36.87
CA CYS A 25 9.28 -58.04 -36.60
C CYS A 25 8.97 -58.89 -35.35
N TYR A 26 8.54 -58.27 -34.25
CA TYR A 26 8.08 -58.99 -33.03
C TYR A 26 6.98 -60.03 -33.35
N LYS A 27 5.94 -59.61 -34.06
CA LYS A 27 4.82 -60.51 -34.44
C LYS A 27 5.32 -61.70 -35.28
N GLN A 28 6.21 -61.46 -36.25
CA GLN A 28 6.74 -62.48 -37.10
C GLN A 28 7.64 -63.48 -36.33
N LEU A 29 8.52 -62.97 -35.45
CA LEU A 29 9.42 -63.81 -34.64
C LEU A 29 8.60 -64.63 -33.63
N SER A 30 7.59 -64.04 -33.00
CA SER A 30 6.69 -64.72 -32.08
C SER A 30 5.87 -65.80 -32.76
N ALA A 31 5.28 -65.54 -33.93
CA ALA A 31 4.50 -66.50 -34.71
C ALA A 31 5.35 -67.70 -35.20
N ARG A 32 6.64 -67.47 -35.45
CA ARG A 32 7.62 -68.52 -35.87
C ARG A 32 8.24 -69.23 -34.70
N GLY A 33 7.89 -68.95 -33.45
CA GLY A 33 8.48 -69.54 -32.26
C GLY A 33 9.98 -69.24 -32.07
N ARG A 34 10.52 -68.16 -32.74
CA ARG A 34 11.93 -67.78 -32.63
C ARG A 34 12.24 -66.89 -31.44
N ILE A 35 11.21 -66.36 -30.78
CA ILE A 35 11.26 -65.69 -29.49
C ILE A 35 10.29 -66.37 -28.57
N ASP A 36 10.70 -66.54 -27.31
CA ASP A 36 9.87 -67.13 -26.24
C ASP A 36 9.07 -66.03 -25.51
N VAL A 37 7.78 -65.99 -25.76
CA VAL A 37 6.84 -65.08 -25.11
C VAL A 37 6.32 -65.74 -23.85
N VAL A 38 6.96 -65.48 -22.73
CA VAL A 38 6.66 -66.08 -21.45
C VAL A 38 5.27 -65.68 -20.90
N ARG A 39 4.89 -64.42 -21.13
CA ARG A 39 3.57 -63.91 -20.81
C ARG A 39 2.99 -63.21 -22.01
N ARG A 40 1.77 -63.60 -22.44
CA ARG A 40 1.05 -62.89 -23.48
C ARG A 40 0.35 -61.68 -22.94
N GLY A 41 0.38 -60.54 -23.68
CA GLY A 41 -0.35 -59.33 -23.34
C GLY A 41 -1.86 -59.54 -23.46
N GLY A 42 -2.63 -58.86 -22.62
CA GLY A 42 -4.10 -58.85 -22.61
C GLY A 42 -4.68 -57.50 -22.41
N GLY A 43 -6.01 -57.34 -22.54
CA GLY A 43 -6.69 -56.03 -22.45
C GLY A 43 -6.79 -55.39 -21.07
N ALA A 44 -6.26 -56.02 -20.03
CA ALA A 44 -6.25 -55.41 -18.71
C ALA A 44 -5.09 -54.42 -18.53
N LYS A 45 -5.33 -53.35 -17.76
CA LYS A 45 -4.32 -52.32 -17.44
C LYS A 45 -3.07 -52.99 -16.84
N ASN A 46 -1.91 -52.77 -17.41
CA ASN A 46 -0.60 -53.39 -17.07
C ASN A 46 -0.35 -54.82 -17.47
N ASN A 47 -1.19 -55.45 -18.28
CA ASN A 47 -0.93 -56.78 -18.81
C ASN A 47 -0.28 -56.71 -20.20
N TYR A 48 1.06 -56.56 -20.19
CA TYR A 48 1.87 -56.49 -21.44
C TYR A 48 2.60 -57.80 -21.69
N ALA A 49 2.89 -58.07 -22.97
CA ALA A 49 3.62 -59.26 -23.38
C ALA A 49 5.08 -59.17 -22.90
N LEU A 50 5.57 -60.27 -22.29
CA LEU A 50 6.94 -60.42 -21.84
C LEU A 50 7.68 -61.43 -22.70
N VAL A 51 8.85 -61.06 -23.15
CA VAL A 51 9.73 -61.88 -23.99
C VAL A 51 10.98 -62.28 -23.17
N SER A 52 11.33 -63.58 -23.20
CA SER A 52 12.55 -64.01 -22.53
C SER A 52 13.79 -63.43 -23.25
N VAL A 53 14.66 -62.75 -22.49
CA VAL A 53 15.86 -62.13 -23.04
C VAL A 53 16.81 -63.14 -23.66
N SER A 54 16.87 -64.35 -23.11
CA SER A 54 17.70 -65.43 -23.64
C SER A 54 17.24 -65.91 -25.04
N SER A 55 15.95 -65.76 -25.34
CA SER A 55 15.37 -66.19 -26.59
C SER A 55 15.50 -65.17 -27.72
N ILE A 56 15.95 -63.96 -27.45
CA ILE A 56 16.10 -62.90 -28.42
C ILE A 56 17.26 -63.27 -29.38
N PRO A 57 17.03 -63.23 -30.72
CA PRO A 57 18.05 -63.55 -31.69
C PRO A 57 19.28 -62.62 -31.60
N ASP A 58 20.48 -63.14 -31.91
CA ASP A 58 21.74 -62.43 -31.79
C ASP A 58 21.78 -61.11 -32.60
N THR A 59 21.09 -61.04 -33.71
CA THR A 59 20.93 -59.83 -34.51
C THR A 59 20.31 -58.66 -33.77
N TYR A 60 19.59 -58.90 -32.68
CA TYR A 60 18.97 -57.88 -31.85
C TYR A 60 19.64 -57.72 -30.49
N LYS A 61 20.53 -58.70 -30.11
CA LYS A 61 21.21 -58.67 -28.78
C LYS A 61 22.18 -57.53 -28.63
N GLU A 62 22.82 -57.09 -29.71
CA GLU A 62 23.72 -55.91 -29.66
C GLU A 62 22.95 -54.63 -29.35
N ARG A 63 21.81 -54.41 -30.01
CA ARG A 63 20.93 -53.27 -29.72
C ARG A 63 20.32 -53.34 -28.31
N LEU A 64 19.99 -54.58 -27.86
CA LEU A 64 19.54 -54.80 -26.49
C LEU A 64 20.61 -54.52 -25.47
N LYS A 65 21.87 -54.92 -25.71
CA LYS A 65 23.00 -54.61 -24.87
C LYS A 65 23.33 -53.11 -24.83
N ALA A 66 23.17 -52.42 -25.92
CA ALA A 66 23.33 -50.97 -25.98
C ALA A 66 22.25 -50.28 -25.15
N LEU A 67 21.01 -50.79 -25.15
CA LEU A 67 19.92 -50.24 -24.33
C LEU A 67 20.05 -50.59 -22.83
N TYR A 68 20.52 -51.80 -22.54
CA TYR A 68 20.69 -52.35 -21.18
C TYR A 68 22.10 -52.98 -21.03
N PRO A 69 23.13 -52.18 -20.77
CA PRO A 69 24.50 -52.66 -20.62
C PRO A 69 24.62 -53.67 -19.46
N ASP A 70 23.89 -53.46 -18.37
CA ASP A 70 23.76 -54.36 -17.24
C ASP A 70 22.28 -54.70 -16.95
N PRO A 71 21.83 -55.88 -17.41
CA PRO A 71 20.44 -56.31 -17.20
C PRO A 71 20.06 -56.47 -15.72
N SER A 72 20.99 -56.88 -14.87
CA SER A 72 20.73 -57.04 -13.43
C SER A 72 20.53 -55.68 -12.76
N MET A 73 21.30 -54.68 -13.15
CA MET A 73 21.13 -53.30 -12.73
C MET A 73 19.78 -52.74 -13.19
N ALA A 74 19.41 -52.99 -14.44
CA ALA A 74 18.15 -52.51 -14.98
C ALA A 74 16.95 -53.13 -14.22
N VAL A 75 17.01 -54.40 -13.85
CA VAL A 75 15.96 -55.03 -13.01
C VAL A 75 15.91 -54.44 -11.61
N LEU A 76 17.06 -54.17 -11.02
CA LEU A 76 17.15 -53.58 -9.69
C LEU A 76 16.57 -52.16 -9.68
N LEU A 77 16.88 -51.35 -10.68
CA LEU A 77 16.32 -50.01 -10.84
C LEU A 77 14.80 -50.05 -11.04
N ALA A 78 14.31 -50.94 -11.90
CA ALA A 78 12.88 -51.15 -12.08
C ALA A 78 12.17 -51.58 -10.81
N TRP A 79 12.83 -52.45 -10.01
CA TRP A 79 12.30 -52.88 -8.70
C TRP A 79 12.24 -51.71 -7.73
N LEU A 80 13.32 -50.89 -7.61
CA LEU A 80 13.34 -49.70 -6.77
C LEU A 80 12.23 -48.75 -7.15
N GLU A 81 12.05 -48.51 -8.46
CA GLU A 81 11.01 -47.64 -8.97
C GLU A 81 9.59 -48.11 -8.63
N ALA A 82 9.34 -49.44 -8.76
CA ALA A 82 8.06 -50.05 -8.45
C ALA A 82 7.76 -50.06 -6.93
N ASN A 83 8.76 -50.08 -6.09
CA ASN A 83 8.64 -50.20 -4.63
C ASN A 83 8.99 -48.87 -3.91
N TYR A 84 9.27 -47.81 -4.62
CA TYR A 84 9.46 -46.50 -4.02
C TYR A 84 8.10 -45.89 -3.68
N GLU A 85 7.94 -45.58 -2.42
CA GLU A 85 6.80 -44.87 -1.86
C GLU A 85 7.31 -43.72 -0.99
N THR A 86 6.77 -42.52 -1.17
CA THR A 86 7.11 -41.39 -0.30
C THR A 86 6.67 -41.71 1.13
N ASP A 87 7.60 -41.65 2.05
CA ASP A 87 7.36 -41.92 3.47
C ASP A 87 6.66 -40.74 4.13
N GLN A 88 5.34 -40.86 4.28
CA GLN A 88 4.51 -39.82 4.91
C GLN A 88 4.79 -39.68 6.42
N ALA A 89 5.16 -40.78 7.08
CA ALA A 89 5.53 -40.73 8.48
C ALA A 89 6.85 -39.98 8.70
N ALA A 90 7.81 -40.12 7.77
CA ALA A 90 9.02 -39.33 7.78
C ALA A 90 8.70 -37.83 7.55
N ALA A 91 7.79 -37.53 6.65
CA ALA A 91 7.37 -36.13 6.40
C ALA A 91 6.75 -35.51 7.67
N ALA A 92 5.87 -36.23 8.35
CA ALA A 92 5.29 -35.78 9.60
C ALA A 92 6.37 -35.61 10.69
N TYR A 93 7.28 -36.60 10.85
CA TYR A 93 8.36 -36.52 11.81
C TYR A 93 9.29 -35.32 11.62
N PHE A 94 9.75 -35.07 10.41
CA PHE A 94 10.69 -33.96 10.15
C PHE A 94 10.02 -32.58 10.23
N ASN A 95 8.75 -32.47 9.88
CA ASN A 95 7.98 -31.24 10.08
C ASN A 95 7.75 -30.99 11.59
N ASP A 96 7.39 -32.00 12.33
CA ASP A 96 7.19 -31.89 13.78
C ASP A 96 8.51 -31.55 14.50
N TRP A 97 9.60 -32.24 14.13
CA TRP A 97 10.93 -31.93 14.64
C TRP A 97 11.34 -30.47 14.34
N ARG A 98 11.08 -29.97 13.14
CA ARG A 98 11.33 -28.58 12.78
C ARG A 98 10.57 -27.62 13.70
N ASN A 99 9.31 -27.88 13.94
CA ASN A 99 8.42 -27.00 14.69
C ASN A 99 8.71 -27.04 16.21
N GLN A 100 8.94 -28.23 16.77
CA GLN A 100 9.17 -28.39 18.22
C GLN A 100 10.51 -27.83 18.70
N CYS A 101 11.54 -27.90 17.87
CA CYS A 101 12.90 -27.53 18.29
C CYS A 101 13.26 -26.06 17.97
N GLY A 102 12.35 -25.25 17.44
CA GLY A 102 12.65 -23.86 17.08
C GLY A 102 13.79 -23.72 16.05
N HIS A 103 14.06 -24.80 15.29
CA HIS A 103 15.13 -24.83 14.29
C HIS A 103 14.74 -24.03 13.04
N THR A 104 14.76 -22.70 13.14
CA THR A 104 14.42 -21.77 12.05
C THR A 104 15.27 -21.95 10.78
N HIS A 105 16.36 -22.73 10.86
CA HIS A 105 17.28 -23.00 9.74
C HIS A 105 16.90 -24.25 8.94
N VAL A 106 15.93 -25.05 9.38
CA VAL A 106 15.44 -26.21 8.62
C VAL A 106 14.47 -25.73 7.56
N THR A 107 14.92 -25.69 6.32
CA THR A 107 14.10 -25.31 5.19
C THR A 107 13.26 -26.48 4.67
N ASP A 108 12.24 -26.20 3.86
CA ASP A 108 11.46 -27.25 3.18
C ASP A 108 12.33 -28.13 2.27
N ALA A 109 13.46 -27.59 1.77
CA ALA A 109 14.42 -28.37 1.01
C ALA A 109 15.06 -29.47 1.86
N HIS A 110 15.45 -29.16 3.10
CA HIS A 110 16.01 -30.16 4.01
C HIS A 110 14.97 -31.23 4.39
N VAL A 111 13.73 -30.83 4.63
CA VAL A 111 12.64 -31.79 4.92
C VAL A 111 12.43 -32.74 3.73
N ARG A 112 12.35 -32.18 2.49
CA ARG A 112 12.23 -32.99 1.28
C ARG A 112 13.39 -33.95 1.10
N GLU A 113 14.63 -33.49 1.33
CA GLU A 113 15.82 -34.32 1.28
C GLU A 113 15.76 -35.49 2.26
N TYR A 114 15.43 -35.23 3.52
CA TYR A 114 15.35 -36.28 4.55
C TYR A 114 14.22 -37.26 4.26
N VAL A 115 13.08 -36.80 3.78
CA VAL A 115 11.96 -37.65 3.35
C VAL A 115 12.37 -38.54 2.18
N ALA A 116 13.06 -37.99 1.19
CA ALA A 116 13.58 -38.76 0.04
C ALA A 116 14.58 -39.80 0.50
N ASN A 117 15.50 -39.44 1.40
CA ASN A 117 16.45 -40.38 1.99
C ASN A 117 15.75 -41.54 2.73
N ALA A 118 14.76 -41.23 3.56
CA ALA A 118 13.95 -42.23 4.28
C ALA A 118 13.22 -43.19 3.33
N SER A 119 12.57 -42.61 2.30
CA SER A 119 11.80 -43.37 1.30
C SER A 119 12.65 -44.37 0.55
N VAL A 120 13.86 -43.95 0.10
CA VAL A 120 14.80 -44.81 -0.60
C VAL A 120 15.34 -45.90 0.35
N LEU A 121 15.71 -45.54 1.59
CA LEU A 121 16.17 -46.54 2.60
C LEU A 121 15.09 -47.56 2.90
N ASN A 122 13.83 -47.17 3.03
CA ASN A 122 12.72 -48.09 3.26
C ASN A 122 12.55 -49.07 2.09
N ALA A 123 12.69 -48.61 0.84
CA ALA A 123 12.66 -49.51 -0.31
C ALA A 123 13.84 -50.50 -0.29
N CYS A 124 15.06 -50.04 0.07
CA CYS A 124 16.24 -50.90 0.19
C CYS A 124 16.11 -51.91 1.33
N ILE A 125 15.54 -51.54 2.47
CA ILE A 125 15.31 -52.45 3.60
C ILE A 125 14.26 -53.48 3.24
N ARG A 126 13.19 -53.13 2.54
CA ARG A 126 12.21 -54.08 2.01
C ARG A 126 12.87 -55.12 1.11
N LEU A 127 13.76 -54.72 0.21
CA LEU A 127 14.54 -55.62 -0.62
C LEU A 127 15.43 -56.54 0.23
N TYR A 128 16.15 -55.99 1.20
CA TYR A 128 17.05 -56.74 2.07
C TYR A 128 16.31 -57.81 2.89
N ASN A 129 15.19 -57.45 3.50
CA ASN A 129 14.40 -58.35 4.34
C ASN A 129 13.75 -59.49 3.51
N ASN A 130 13.42 -59.20 2.25
CA ASN A 130 12.77 -60.17 1.33
C ASN A 130 13.75 -60.79 0.33
N ALA A 131 15.07 -60.60 0.50
CA ALA A 131 16.10 -60.99 -0.47
C ALA A 131 16.01 -62.48 -0.90
N ARG A 132 15.72 -63.43 0.02
CA ARG A 132 15.56 -64.85 -0.31
C ARG A 132 14.33 -65.10 -1.19
N ALA A 133 13.20 -64.47 -0.87
CA ALA A 133 11.99 -64.61 -1.66
C ALA A 133 12.13 -63.96 -3.04
N ILE A 134 12.74 -62.80 -3.11
CA ILE A 134 12.99 -62.08 -4.35
C ILE A 134 13.98 -62.85 -5.24
N HIS A 135 15.02 -63.46 -4.68
CA HIS A 135 15.90 -64.33 -5.43
C HIS A 135 15.18 -65.55 -5.99
N LYS A 136 14.30 -66.17 -5.22
CA LYS A 136 13.52 -67.35 -5.66
C LYS A 136 12.53 -67.03 -6.74
N THR A 137 11.87 -65.87 -6.70
CA THR A 137 10.82 -65.47 -7.65
C THR A 137 11.33 -64.72 -8.89
N MET A 138 12.34 -63.85 -8.68
CA MET A 138 12.86 -62.95 -9.71
C MET A 138 14.26 -63.27 -10.16
N GLY A 139 14.96 -64.24 -9.50
CA GLY A 139 16.36 -64.55 -9.81
C GLY A 139 17.37 -63.44 -9.43
N LEU A 140 16.91 -62.37 -8.80
CA LEU A 140 17.73 -61.22 -8.45
C LEU A 140 18.59 -61.55 -7.22
N LYS A 141 19.91 -61.61 -7.39
CA LYS A 141 20.85 -61.83 -6.28
C LYS A 141 21.13 -60.49 -5.59
N TYR A 142 20.91 -60.48 -4.25
CA TYR A 142 21.24 -59.30 -3.46
C TYR A 142 22.71 -59.09 -3.34
N ASP A 143 23.22 -57.96 -3.83
CA ASP A 143 24.60 -57.48 -3.70
C ASP A 143 24.59 -56.01 -3.28
N TRP A 144 25.30 -55.68 -2.22
CA TRP A 144 25.43 -54.31 -1.68
C TRP A 144 26.11 -53.37 -2.67
N GLY A 145 27.03 -53.86 -3.49
CA GLY A 145 27.68 -53.06 -4.55
C GLY A 145 26.66 -52.60 -5.59
N MET A 146 25.93 -53.54 -6.15
CA MET A 146 24.87 -53.24 -7.12
C MET A 146 23.79 -52.38 -6.53
N MET A 147 23.40 -52.64 -5.29
CA MET A 147 22.38 -51.81 -4.63
C MET A 147 22.82 -50.36 -4.45
N SER A 148 24.05 -50.13 -3.99
CA SER A 148 24.56 -48.77 -3.85
C SER A 148 24.67 -48.03 -5.19
N GLN A 149 25.05 -48.74 -6.29
CA GLN A 149 25.07 -48.16 -7.63
C GLN A 149 23.69 -47.85 -8.18
N ALA A 150 22.71 -48.76 -7.95
CA ALA A 150 21.30 -48.53 -8.34
C ALA A 150 20.70 -47.35 -7.58
N VAL A 151 20.95 -47.22 -6.31
CA VAL A 151 20.51 -46.06 -5.50
C VAL A 151 21.15 -44.78 -6.01
N GLU A 152 22.43 -44.77 -6.36
CA GLU A 152 23.11 -43.61 -6.95
C GLU A 152 22.49 -43.22 -8.29
N GLY A 153 22.22 -44.20 -9.16
CA GLY A 153 21.53 -43.95 -10.44
C GLY A 153 20.10 -43.41 -10.24
N TYR A 154 19.46 -43.72 -9.12
CA TYR A 154 18.12 -43.25 -8.77
C TYR A 154 18.09 -41.84 -8.15
N ARG A 155 19.26 -41.27 -7.81
CA ARG A 155 19.45 -39.95 -7.15
C ARG A 155 18.79 -38.84 -7.92
N MET A 156 19.00 -38.76 -9.22
CA MET A 156 18.45 -37.69 -10.06
C MET A 156 16.90 -37.66 -10.06
N LYS A 157 16.27 -38.81 -9.83
CA LYS A 157 14.82 -38.94 -9.84
C LYS A 157 14.18 -38.59 -8.50
N THR A 158 14.85 -38.92 -7.39
CA THR A 158 14.30 -38.76 -6.04
C THR A 158 14.89 -37.59 -5.28
N GLY A 159 16.02 -37.05 -5.70
CA GLY A 159 16.73 -35.99 -5.00
C GLY A 159 17.35 -36.40 -3.66
N HIS A 160 17.54 -37.71 -3.40
CA HIS A 160 18.16 -38.17 -2.17
C HIS A 160 19.68 -37.83 -2.13
N THR A 161 20.25 -37.75 -0.92
CA THR A 161 21.66 -37.43 -0.68
C THR A 161 22.43 -38.59 -0.01
N LEU A 162 21.91 -39.81 -0.11
CA LEU A 162 22.52 -41.00 0.50
C LEU A 162 23.95 -41.23 -0.08
N PRO A 163 24.86 -41.84 0.71
CA PRO A 163 26.23 -42.11 0.25
C PRO A 163 26.26 -43.02 -0.97
N ALA A 164 27.07 -42.66 -1.98
CA ALA A 164 27.25 -43.47 -3.17
C ALA A 164 28.12 -44.72 -2.94
N GLY A 165 29.08 -44.65 -2.02
CA GLY A 165 29.99 -45.77 -1.76
C GLY A 165 29.36 -46.89 -0.93
N MET A 166 29.52 -48.15 -1.36
CA MET A 166 28.94 -49.35 -0.80
C MET A 166 29.07 -49.47 0.73
N LEU A 167 30.27 -49.29 1.28
CA LEU A 167 30.48 -49.39 2.74
C LEU A 167 29.75 -48.31 3.52
N ARG A 168 29.80 -47.07 3.04
CA ARG A 168 29.08 -45.95 3.68
C ARG A 168 27.58 -46.09 3.54
N PHE A 169 27.10 -46.55 2.39
CA PHE A 169 25.69 -46.83 2.16
C PHE A 169 25.14 -47.90 3.10
N ARG A 170 25.85 -49.07 3.17
CA ARG A 170 25.51 -50.17 4.09
C ARG A 170 25.50 -49.70 5.55
N LYS A 171 26.50 -48.91 5.96
CA LYS A 171 26.53 -48.30 7.28
C LYS A 171 25.31 -47.42 7.54
N LYS A 172 24.92 -46.61 6.57
CA LYS A 172 23.73 -45.73 6.68
C LYS A 172 22.42 -46.53 6.79
N VAL A 173 22.28 -47.62 6.05
CA VAL A 173 21.11 -48.52 6.16
C VAL A 173 21.03 -49.12 7.58
N ASN A 174 22.16 -49.62 8.13
CA ASN A 174 22.20 -50.18 9.49
C ASN A 174 21.92 -49.10 10.55
N GLU A 175 22.44 -47.87 10.39
CA GLU A 175 22.12 -46.76 11.29
C GLU A 175 20.63 -46.44 11.25
N TYR A 176 20.03 -46.40 10.04
CA TYR A 176 18.63 -46.12 9.88
C TYR A 176 17.71 -47.17 10.50
N GLN A 177 18.08 -48.45 10.39
CA GLN A 177 17.36 -49.53 11.02
C GLN A 177 17.42 -49.46 12.56
N ARG A 178 18.53 -48.97 13.13
CA ARG A 178 18.73 -48.84 14.57
C ARG A 178 18.10 -47.57 15.14
N ASP A 179 18.38 -46.43 14.52
CA ASP A 179 18.12 -45.08 15.05
C ASP A 179 16.92 -44.40 14.40
N GLY A 180 16.31 -45.01 13.37
CA GLY A 180 15.18 -44.47 12.62
C GLY A 180 15.49 -43.12 11.92
N TYR A 181 14.51 -42.26 11.81
CA TYR A 181 14.63 -40.97 11.11
C TYR A 181 15.69 -40.05 11.70
N LYS A 182 15.96 -40.14 12.98
CA LYS A 182 16.94 -39.31 13.68
C LYS A 182 18.35 -39.37 13.06
N CYS A 183 18.75 -40.52 12.52
CA CYS A 183 20.06 -40.67 11.92
C CYS A 183 20.22 -39.88 10.58
N LEU A 184 19.12 -39.45 9.94
CA LEU A 184 19.13 -38.69 8.70
C LEU A 184 19.41 -37.20 8.94
N ILE A 185 19.17 -36.73 10.17
CA ILE A 185 19.46 -35.34 10.55
C ILE A 185 20.98 -35.21 10.67
N SER A 186 21.54 -34.19 10.01
CA SER A 186 22.97 -33.91 10.10
C SER A 186 23.36 -33.56 11.53
N ARG A 187 24.41 -34.20 12.04
CA ARG A 187 24.96 -33.91 13.39
C ARG A 187 25.51 -32.46 13.49
N LYS A 188 25.74 -31.82 12.36
CA LYS A 188 26.17 -30.40 12.29
C LYS A 188 24.97 -29.45 12.44
N PHE A 189 23.76 -29.96 12.32
CA PHE A 189 22.57 -29.16 12.39
C PHE A 189 22.28 -28.75 13.85
N GLY A 190 22.15 -27.45 14.11
CA GLY A 190 21.81 -26.92 15.43
C GLY A 190 22.94 -27.00 16.49
N ASN A 191 24.16 -27.34 16.11
CA ASN A 191 25.29 -27.37 17.04
C ASN A 191 25.73 -25.91 17.33
N GLN A 192 25.12 -25.28 18.34
CA GLN A 192 25.48 -23.95 18.84
C GLN A 192 26.82 -23.93 19.58
N ALA A 193 27.23 -25.07 20.14
CA ALA A 193 28.47 -25.19 20.92
C ALA A 193 29.76 -25.01 20.08
N SER A 194 29.66 -25.13 18.75
CA SER A 194 30.80 -24.92 17.85
C SER A 194 30.84 -23.53 17.20
N ARG A 195 29.88 -22.67 17.51
CA ARG A 195 29.85 -21.29 16.95
C ARG A 195 30.85 -20.44 17.73
N LYS A 196 31.82 -19.88 17.02
CA LYS A 196 32.76 -18.90 17.59
C LYS A 196 32.06 -17.59 17.99
N VAL A 197 30.96 -17.24 17.32
CA VAL A 197 30.21 -15.99 17.52
C VAL A 197 28.94 -16.28 18.33
N ASP A 198 28.93 -15.84 19.57
CA ASP A 198 27.76 -15.81 20.43
C ASP A 198 26.91 -14.55 20.16
N TYR A 199 25.82 -14.39 20.88
CA TYR A 199 24.92 -13.26 20.72
C TYR A 199 25.59 -11.92 21.06
N ARG A 200 26.41 -11.89 22.12
CA ARG A 200 27.12 -10.67 22.57
C ARG A 200 28.15 -10.21 21.53
N THR A 201 28.97 -11.13 21.03
CA THR A 201 29.92 -10.86 19.94
C THR A 201 29.22 -10.36 18.68
N MET A 202 28.11 -11.00 18.33
CA MET A 202 27.31 -10.59 17.17
C MET A 202 26.78 -9.15 17.33
N ARG A 203 26.25 -8.81 18.50
CA ARG A 203 25.76 -7.45 18.78
C ARG A 203 26.87 -6.41 18.72
N LEU A 204 28.04 -6.71 19.27
CA LEU A 204 29.21 -5.83 19.20
C LEU A 204 29.61 -5.54 17.74
N ILE A 205 29.73 -6.59 16.91
CA ILE A 205 30.02 -6.42 15.47
C ILE A 205 28.99 -5.52 14.79
N TRP A 206 27.71 -5.69 15.08
CA TRP A 206 26.65 -4.86 14.52
C TRP A 206 26.73 -3.40 15.03
N SER A 207 27.06 -3.19 16.31
CA SER A 207 27.23 -1.85 16.88
C SER A 207 28.42 -1.12 16.28
N ILE A 208 29.56 -1.82 16.04
CA ILE A 208 30.69 -1.25 15.33
C ILE A 208 30.30 -0.86 13.90
N ALA A 209 29.54 -1.70 13.21
CA ALA A 209 29.09 -1.40 11.85
C ALA A 209 28.05 -0.27 11.79
N ALA A 210 27.28 -0.05 12.87
CA ALA A 210 26.22 0.95 12.94
C ALA A 210 26.73 2.40 13.11
N GLN A 211 28.05 2.62 13.12
CA GLN A 211 28.64 3.95 13.21
C GLN A 211 28.19 4.88 12.06
N PRO A 212 28.02 6.19 12.32
CA PRO A 212 27.53 7.16 11.32
C PRO A 212 28.41 7.29 10.06
N ASN A 213 29.72 6.99 10.19
CA ASN A 213 30.67 7.01 9.07
C ASN A 213 30.55 5.81 8.12
N ARG A 214 29.68 4.85 8.41
CA ARG A 214 29.38 3.66 7.57
C ARG A 214 30.65 2.87 7.22
N PRO A 215 31.35 2.30 8.21
CA PRO A 215 32.60 1.57 7.95
C PRO A 215 32.35 0.38 7.03
N PHE A 216 33.35 0.08 6.17
CA PHE A 216 33.34 -1.13 5.35
C PHE A 216 33.44 -2.39 6.20
N ASN A 217 32.98 -3.53 5.69
CA ASN A 217 33.06 -4.81 6.41
C ASN A 217 34.48 -5.17 6.85
N THR A 218 35.49 -4.84 6.04
CA THR A 218 36.91 -5.00 6.38
C THR A 218 37.31 -4.13 7.57
N SER A 219 36.90 -2.87 7.58
CA SER A 219 37.17 -1.95 8.68
C SER A 219 36.48 -2.38 9.97
N VAL A 220 35.23 -2.90 9.88
CA VAL A 220 34.53 -3.47 11.05
C VAL A 220 35.27 -4.68 11.60
N TRP A 221 35.78 -5.54 10.72
CA TRP A 221 36.58 -6.69 11.08
C TRP A 221 37.89 -6.26 11.79
N GLU A 222 38.61 -5.29 11.25
CA GLU A 222 39.83 -4.73 11.84
C GLU A 222 39.52 -4.12 13.22
N MET A 223 38.53 -3.24 13.33
CA MET A 223 38.14 -2.62 14.61
C MET A 223 37.73 -3.65 15.67
N TYR A 224 36.96 -4.68 15.28
CA TYR A 224 36.60 -5.76 16.21
C TYR A 224 37.82 -6.51 16.72
N ASN A 225 38.73 -6.90 15.85
CA ASN A 225 39.94 -7.64 16.26
C ASN A 225 40.89 -6.76 17.08
N SER A 226 41.10 -5.49 16.74
CA SER A 226 41.87 -4.56 17.55
C SER A 226 41.25 -4.34 18.93
N PHE A 227 39.92 -4.27 19.03
CA PHE A 227 39.25 -4.20 20.33
C PHE A 227 39.50 -5.44 21.19
N VAL A 228 39.30 -6.65 20.68
CA VAL A 228 39.52 -7.87 21.49
C VAL A 228 40.97 -8.13 21.85
N CYS A 229 41.92 -7.54 21.07
CA CYS A 229 43.34 -7.53 21.40
C CYS A 229 43.74 -6.40 22.38
N GLY A 230 42.83 -5.51 22.76
CA GLY A 230 43.11 -4.39 23.64
C GLY A 230 43.84 -3.23 22.99
N GLU A 231 43.85 -3.14 21.65
CA GLU A 231 44.48 -2.08 20.87
C GLU A 231 43.51 -0.93 20.55
N LEU A 232 42.21 -1.14 20.74
CA LEU A 232 41.15 -0.18 20.45
C LEU A 232 40.14 -0.16 21.59
N ASP A 233 39.79 1.03 22.09
CA ASP A 233 38.73 1.21 23.07
C ASP A 233 37.36 1.30 22.35
N VAL A 234 36.39 0.58 22.87
CA VAL A 234 34.98 0.68 22.48
C VAL A 234 34.16 1.09 23.71
N TYR A 235 33.32 2.08 23.56
CA TYR A 235 32.50 2.64 24.64
C TYR A 235 31.04 2.83 24.21
N ASP A 236 30.16 2.87 25.19
CA ASP A 236 28.78 3.26 25.00
C ASP A 236 28.70 4.81 24.85
N PRO A 237 28.19 5.32 23.71
CA PRO A 237 28.15 6.76 23.47
C PRO A 237 27.19 7.54 24.39
N GLU A 238 26.21 6.87 25.03
CA GLU A 238 25.26 7.52 25.94
C GLU A 238 25.83 7.62 27.39
N THR A 239 26.47 6.53 27.85
CA THR A 239 26.98 6.45 29.22
C THR A 239 28.47 6.80 29.33
N GLY A 240 29.22 6.67 28.24
CA GLY A 240 30.69 6.79 28.24
C GLY A 240 31.40 5.58 28.84
N GLU A 241 30.69 4.50 29.17
CA GLU A 241 31.25 3.30 29.76
C GLU A 241 32.06 2.50 28.74
N LEU A 242 33.30 2.16 29.08
CA LEU A 242 34.19 1.33 28.27
C LEU A 242 33.79 -0.13 28.36
N TYR A 243 33.78 -0.80 27.21
CA TYR A 243 33.64 -2.25 27.17
C TYR A 243 34.98 -2.91 27.53
N ASP A 244 34.93 -3.94 28.39
CA ASP A 244 36.12 -4.70 28.79
C ASP A 244 36.44 -5.79 27.72
N PRO A 245 37.59 -5.70 27.00
CA PRO A 245 37.99 -6.72 26.05
C PRO A 245 38.09 -8.14 26.64
N GLY A 246 38.36 -8.25 27.94
CA GLY A 246 38.43 -9.52 28.67
C GLY A 246 37.13 -10.37 28.62
N GLU A 247 36.00 -9.74 28.37
CA GLU A 247 34.73 -10.43 28.21
C GLU A 247 34.58 -11.12 26.85
N TRP A 248 35.45 -10.81 25.87
CA TRP A 248 35.48 -11.42 24.54
C TRP A 248 36.70 -12.34 24.38
N THR A 249 36.87 -13.27 25.31
CA THR A 249 37.90 -14.30 25.24
C THR A 249 37.33 -15.66 24.83
N ASP A 250 38.17 -16.52 24.32
CA ASP A 250 37.82 -17.90 24.03
C ASP A 250 37.88 -18.78 25.32
N LYS A 251 37.65 -20.09 25.18
CA LYS A 251 37.68 -21.02 26.31
C LYS A 251 39.06 -21.18 26.97
N ASN A 252 40.10 -20.73 26.30
CA ASN A 252 41.48 -20.79 26.77
C ASN A 252 41.94 -19.47 27.40
N GLY A 253 41.09 -18.41 27.33
CA GLY A 253 41.43 -17.08 27.79
C GLY A 253 42.11 -16.22 26.74
N ASP A 254 42.27 -16.71 25.50
CA ASP A 254 42.85 -15.94 24.39
C ASP A 254 41.81 -14.99 23.77
N PRO A 255 42.25 -13.85 23.17
CA PRO A 255 41.35 -12.96 22.45
C PRO A 255 40.52 -13.67 21.41
N LYS A 256 39.21 -13.47 21.41
CA LYS A 256 38.26 -14.16 20.52
C LYS A 256 38.27 -13.54 19.11
N SER A 257 39.43 -13.65 18.45
CA SER A 257 39.61 -13.17 17.09
C SER A 257 38.74 -13.88 16.06
N LEU A 258 38.21 -13.13 15.12
CA LEU A 258 37.35 -13.61 14.04
C LEU A 258 38.01 -13.39 12.68
N SER A 259 37.70 -14.26 11.72
CA SER A 259 38.08 -14.02 10.32
C SER A 259 37.19 -12.97 9.67
N GLU A 260 37.72 -12.26 8.68
CA GLU A 260 36.98 -11.28 7.87
C GLU A 260 35.69 -11.88 7.31
N SER A 261 35.78 -13.10 6.74
CA SER A 261 34.63 -13.80 6.19
C SER A 261 33.55 -14.10 7.23
N THR A 262 33.93 -14.36 8.50
CA THR A 262 32.97 -14.55 9.59
C THR A 262 32.24 -13.26 9.89
N VAL A 263 32.94 -12.15 10.07
CA VAL A 263 32.36 -10.82 10.32
C VAL A 263 31.44 -10.42 9.18
N ALA A 264 31.90 -10.53 7.94
CA ALA A 264 31.11 -10.22 6.75
C ALA A 264 29.81 -11.06 6.68
N ASN A 265 29.86 -12.35 7.03
CA ASN A 265 28.68 -13.21 7.06
C ASN A 265 27.64 -12.74 8.10
N TYR A 266 28.10 -12.29 9.27
CA TYR A 266 27.18 -11.76 10.30
C TYR A 266 26.63 -10.38 9.96
N LEU A 267 27.38 -9.51 9.28
CA LEU A 267 26.93 -8.21 8.80
C LEU A 267 25.95 -8.33 7.61
N ASN A 268 26.13 -9.35 6.78
CA ASN A 268 25.26 -9.58 5.62
C ASN A 268 23.95 -10.31 5.96
N ARG A 269 23.70 -10.66 7.21
CA ARG A 269 22.41 -11.21 7.62
C ARG A 269 21.29 -10.19 7.38
N PRO A 270 20.10 -10.61 6.92
CA PRO A 270 18.98 -9.69 6.69
C PRO A 270 18.59 -8.87 7.93
N ASP A 271 18.58 -9.51 9.12
CA ASP A 271 18.30 -8.85 10.39
C ASP A 271 19.37 -7.81 10.76
N ALA A 272 20.66 -8.14 10.58
CA ALA A 272 21.76 -7.22 10.81
C ALA A 272 21.64 -5.96 9.92
N ARG A 273 21.40 -6.16 8.62
CA ARG A 273 21.23 -5.06 7.67
C ARG A 273 20.11 -4.12 8.07
N LEU A 274 18.97 -4.68 8.52
CA LEU A 274 17.84 -3.89 8.97
C LEU A 274 18.19 -3.04 10.21
N PHE A 275 18.86 -3.64 11.21
CA PHE A 275 19.23 -2.93 12.44
C PHE A 275 20.32 -1.89 12.20
N ILE A 276 21.32 -2.18 11.37
CA ILE A 276 22.36 -1.24 10.98
C ILE A 276 21.76 -0.09 10.18
N ALA A 277 20.89 -0.36 9.21
CA ALA A 277 20.20 0.66 8.42
C ALA A 277 19.42 1.64 9.31
N LYS A 278 18.76 1.13 10.38
CA LYS A 278 18.03 1.97 11.33
C LYS A 278 18.91 3.03 12.01
N SER A 279 20.18 2.71 12.28
CA SER A 279 21.14 3.63 12.91
C SER A 279 21.83 4.56 11.91
N GLN A 280 21.99 4.13 10.66
CA GLN A 280 22.77 4.84 9.64
C GLN A 280 21.93 5.69 8.68
N GLU A 281 20.68 5.35 8.50
CA GLU A 281 19.80 6.03 7.55
C GLU A 281 19.02 7.15 8.22
N SER A 282 18.69 8.19 7.44
CA SER A 282 17.74 9.17 7.90
C SER A 282 16.38 8.53 8.15
N HIS A 283 15.59 9.09 9.06
CA HIS A 283 14.23 8.61 9.33
C HIS A 283 13.41 8.46 8.05
N THR A 284 13.51 9.42 7.13
CA THR A 284 12.78 9.40 5.84
C THR A 284 13.24 8.26 4.95
N THR A 285 14.56 8.04 4.82
CA THR A 285 15.11 6.94 4.00
C THR A 285 14.70 5.60 4.58
N PHE A 286 14.85 5.41 5.88
CA PHE A 286 14.47 4.18 6.56
C PHE A 286 12.98 3.85 6.41
N MET A 287 12.10 4.85 6.58
CA MET A 287 10.65 4.71 6.39
C MET A 287 10.30 4.35 4.95
N HIS A 288 11.05 4.87 3.97
CA HIS A 288 10.78 4.63 2.56
C HIS A 288 11.30 3.27 2.06
N GLU A 289 12.48 2.84 2.52
CA GLU A 289 13.18 1.68 1.97
C GLU A 289 13.04 0.41 2.81
N GLN A 290 12.93 0.54 4.14
CA GLN A 290 13.00 -0.58 5.07
C GLN A 290 11.66 -0.91 5.74
N MET A 291 10.78 0.08 5.93
CA MET A 291 9.51 -0.15 6.62
C MET A 291 8.49 -0.84 5.72
N PRO A 292 7.74 -1.81 6.27
CA PRO A 292 6.64 -2.43 5.55
C PRO A 292 5.58 -1.41 5.12
N HIS A 293 5.10 -1.54 3.89
CA HIS A 293 4.05 -0.68 3.36
C HIS A 293 2.67 -1.29 3.57
N VAL A 294 1.69 -0.45 3.88
CA VAL A 294 0.28 -0.88 3.91
C VAL A 294 -0.19 -1.12 2.48
N HIS A 295 -0.65 -2.33 2.19
CA HIS A 295 -1.20 -2.67 0.89
C HIS A 295 -2.60 -2.07 0.72
N ARG A 296 -2.75 -1.16 -0.23
CA ARG A 296 -3.99 -0.44 -0.53
C ARG A 296 -4.34 -0.60 -2.00
N HIS A 297 -5.62 -0.66 -2.29
CA HIS A 297 -6.13 -0.51 -3.66
C HIS A 297 -6.87 0.83 -3.79
N ALA A 298 -6.94 1.36 -5.00
CA ALA A 298 -7.70 2.57 -5.26
C ALA A 298 -9.20 2.33 -5.02
N PRO A 299 -9.97 3.38 -4.68
CA PRO A 299 -11.43 3.30 -4.62
C PRO A 299 -12.01 2.78 -5.94
N GLU A 300 -13.22 2.25 -5.88
CA GLU A 300 -13.87 1.71 -7.08
C GLU A 300 -14.33 2.81 -8.03
N PHE A 301 -14.89 3.89 -7.48
CA PHE A 301 -15.47 4.99 -8.26
C PHE A 301 -14.66 6.27 -8.16
N SER A 302 -14.67 7.06 -9.22
CA SER A 302 -14.15 8.42 -9.26
C SER A 302 -14.90 9.32 -8.29
N PHE A 303 -14.23 10.30 -7.71
CA PHE A 303 -14.74 11.20 -6.66
C PHE A 303 -15.09 10.53 -5.33
N SER A 304 -14.85 9.23 -5.20
CA SER A 304 -14.90 8.58 -3.87
C SER A 304 -13.81 9.13 -2.95
N LYS A 305 -12.64 9.48 -3.50
CA LYS A 305 -11.54 10.07 -2.74
C LYS A 305 -10.71 11.03 -3.60
N ILE A 306 -10.54 12.25 -3.11
CA ILE A 306 -9.63 13.24 -3.65
C ILE A 306 -8.43 13.37 -2.71
N SER A 307 -7.22 13.35 -3.26
CA SER A 307 -5.97 13.55 -2.52
C SER A 307 -5.30 14.84 -2.95
N PHE A 308 -4.93 15.66 -1.97
CA PHE A 308 -4.31 16.96 -2.22
C PHE A 308 -2.82 16.93 -1.92
N ASP A 309 -2.03 17.63 -2.76
CA ASP A 309 -0.59 17.76 -2.54
C ASP A 309 -0.04 19.04 -3.15
N ASP A 310 1.04 19.57 -2.54
CA ASP A 310 1.77 20.69 -3.08
C ASP A 310 3.08 20.27 -3.76
N ARG A 311 3.56 21.10 -4.64
CA ARG A 311 4.88 20.94 -5.23
C ARG A 311 5.46 22.25 -5.74
N ASP A 312 6.79 22.28 -5.81
CA ASP A 312 7.49 23.31 -6.58
C ASP A 312 7.45 22.97 -8.08
N LEU A 313 7.05 23.91 -8.92
CA LEU A 313 7.22 23.75 -10.36
C LEU A 313 8.70 23.61 -10.71
N PRO A 314 9.04 22.83 -11.75
CA PRO A 314 10.44 22.42 -11.99
C PRO A 314 11.37 23.56 -12.42
N ARG A 315 10.85 24.69 -12.90
CA ARG A 315 11.63 25.80 -13.44
C ARG A 315 11.49 27.07 -12.60
N LYS A 316 12.43 28.00 -12.75
CA LYS A 316 12.53 29.23 -11.95
C LYS A 316 11.91 30.42 -12.65
N LEU A 317 11.33 31.32 -11.84
CA LEU A 317 10.83 32.62 -12.29
C LEU A 317 11.96 33.58 -12.59
N LYS A 318 11.73 34.46 -13.57
CA LYS A 318 12.69 35.49 -14.00
C LYS A 318 12.90 36.55 -12.93
N ASP A 319 11.83 36.96 -12.27
CA ASP A 319 11.83 38.05 -11.28
C ASP A 319 12.45 37.64 -9.93
N THR A 320 11.99 36.57 -9.34
CA THR A 320 12.40 36.13 -7.98
C THR A 320 13.46 35.04 -7.98
N LYS A 321 13.79 34.45 -9.15
CA LYS A 321 14.64 33.25 -9.27
C LYS A 321 14.16 32.06 -8.42
N ALA A 322 12.97 32.15 -7.84
CA ALA A 322 12.29 31.11 -7.10
C ALA A 322 11.43 30.23 -8.05
N ARG A 323 10.95 29.12 -7.55
CA ARG A 323 10.01 28.26 -8.27
C ARG A 323 8.58 28.57 -7.84
N PRO A 324 7.63 28.71 -8.77
CA PRO A 324 6.21 28.79 -8.42
C PRO A 324 5.80 27.58 -7.57
N LYS A 325 4.93 27.83 -6.61
CA LYS A 325 4.26 26.80 -5.84
C LYS A 325 2.99 26.42 -6.55
N ALA A 326 2.77 25.14 -6.74
CA ALA A 326 1.54 24.57 -7.26
C ALA A 326 0.87 23.71 -6.19
N TYR A 327 -0.44 23.68 -6.18
CA TYR A 327 -1.24 22.79 -5.35
C TYR A 327 -2.22 22.05 -6.24
N TYR A 328 -2.33 20.73 -6.07
CA TYR A 328 -3.18 19.90 -6.93
C TYR A 328 -4.14 19.05 -6.11
N ALA A 329 -5.36 18.91 -6.66
CA ALA A 329 -6.35 17.95 -6.23
C ALA A 329 -6.40 16.80 -7.24
N TYR A 330 -6.10 15.58 -6.81
CA TYR A 330 -6.14 14.38 -7.63
C TYR A 330 -7.32 13.49 -7.26
N ASP A 331 -8.11 13.10 -8.23
CA ASP A 331 -9.01 11.97 -8.05
C ASP A 331 -8.20 10.66 -8.00
N VAL A 332 -8.37 9.90 -6.90
CA VAL A 332 -7.54 8.71 -6.65
C VAL A 332 -7.83 7.58 -7.62
N THR A 333 -9.08 7.46 -8.07
CA THR A 333 -9.51 6.37 -8.96
C THR A 333 -9.07 6.60 -10.39
N SER A 334 -9.40 7.74 -10.98
CA SER A 334 -9.03 8.08 -12.37
C SER A 334 -7.60 8.56 -12.50
N GLN A 335 -7.00 9.02 -11.40
CA GLN A 335 -5.70 9.71 -11.35
C GLN A 335 -5.67 11.03 -12.13
N CYS A 336 -6.82 11.65 -12.37
CA CYS A 336 -6.91 12.97 -12.96
C CYS A 336 -6.56 14.06 -11.95
N VAL A 337 -5.94 15.13 -12.44
CA VAL A 337 -5.93 16.43 -11.74
C VAL A 337 -7.30 17.06 -11.95
N VAL A 338 -8.04 17.28 -10.88
CA VAL A 338 -9.41 17.83 -10.88
C VAL A 338 -9.49 19.21 -10.26
N GLY A 339 -8.42 19.70 -9.67
CA GLY A 339 -8.25 21.05 -9.17
C GLY A 339 -6.78 21.41 -9.12
N TYR A 340 -6.46 22.67 -9.37
CA TYR A 340 -5.10 23.18 -9.33
C TYR A 340 -5.07 24.67 -9.01
N ALA A 341 -4.01 25.10 -8.36
CA ALA A 341 -3.74 26.50 -8.10
C ALA A 341 -2.24 26.78 -8.10
N TYR A 342 -1.87 28.04 -8.26
CA TYR A 342 -0.50 28.50 -8.31
C TYR A 342 -0.32 29.75 -7.47
N ASN A 343 0.78 29.80 -6.71
CA ASN A 343 1.16 30.99 -5.96
C ASN A 343 2.70 31.11 -5.94
N ARG A 344 3.21 32.31 -5.64
CA ARG A 344 4.64 32.51 -5.43
C ARG A 344 5.12 31.91 -4.12
N ASN A 345 4.25 31.88 -3.12
CA ASN A 345 4.48 31.37 -1.78
C ASN A 345 3.54 30.20 -1.46
N LYS A 346 3.97 29.32 -0.56
CA LYS A 346 3.12 28.29 0.01
C LYS A 346 2.32 28.91 1.16
N ASN A 347 1.10 29.36 0.87
CA ASN A 347 0.19 30.04 1.80
C ASN A 347 -1.21 29.42 1.75
N VAL A 348 -2.09 29.95 2.57
CA VAL A 348 -3.49 29.52 2.66
C VAL A 348 -4.25 29.78 1.37
N ASP A 349 -3.99 30.92 0.71
CA ASP A 349 -4.67 31.30 -0.54
C ASP A 349 -4.44 30.25 -1.65
N LEU A 350 -3.22 29.71 -1.74
CA LEU A 350 -2.88 28.65 -2.68
C LEU A 350 -3.79 27.42 -2.52
N VAL A 351 -4.09 27.06 -1.28
CA VAL A 351 -4.97 25.93 -0.96
C VAL A 351 -6.42 26.27 -1.26
N THR A 352 -6.87 27.46 -0.85
CA THR A 352 -8.21 27.97 -1.12
C THR A 352 -8.51 28.00 -2.62
N ASP A 353 -7.58 28.55 -3.41
CA ASP A 353 -7.70 28.62 -4.87
C ASP A 353 -7.78 27.22 -5.51
N CYS A 354 -7.05 26.24 -4.98
CA CYS A 354 -7.13 24.87 -5.47
C CYS A 354 -8.51 24.24 -5.19
N PHE A 355 -9.09 24.47 -4.02
CA PHE A 355 -10.48 24.05 -3.74
C PHE A 355 -11.46 24.76 -4.66
N CYS A 356 -11.33 26.07 -4.84
CA CYS A 356 -12.16 26.84 -5.77
C CYS A 356 -12.07 26.30 -7.20
N SER A 357 -10.87 25.98 -7.67
CA SER A 357 -10.64 25.36 -8.98
C SER A 357 -11.38 24.03 -9.12
N MET A 358 -11.28 23.15 -8.11
CA MET A 358 -12.00 21.87 -8.09
C MET A 358 -13.52 22.06 -8.06
N PHE A 359 -14.02 22.97 -7.24
CA PHE A 359 -15.47 23.22 -7.12
C PHE A 359 -16.07 23.83 -8.38
N ARG A 360 -15.32 24.71 -9.06
CA ARG A 360 -15.75 25.23 -10.39
C ARG A 360 -15.84 24.13 -11.43
N LEU A 361 -14.92 23.17 -11.42
CA LEU A 361 -15.00 21.99 -12.27
C LEU A 361 -16.25 21.16 -11.95
N ILE A 362 -16.49 20.86 -10.67
CA ILE A 362 -17.65 20.11 -10.19
C ILE A 362 -18.94 20.79 -10.67
N GLU A 363 -19.05 22.10 -10.47
CA GLU A 363 -20.21 22.89 -10.87
C GLU A 363 -20.43 22.87 -12.40
N SER A 364 -19.35 23.10 -13.18
CA SER A 364 -19.43 23.11 -14.64
C SER A 364 -19.88 21.78 -15.24
N LYS A 365 -19.64 20.68 -14.54
CA LYS A 365 -20.01 19.32 -14.95
C LYS A 365 -21.29 18.81 -14.28
N GLY A 366 -21.87 19.56 -13.33
CA GLY A 366 -23.01 19.12 -12.55
C GLY A 366 -22.74 17.88 -11.68
N TRP A 367 -21.50 17.67 -11.26
CA TRP A 367 -21.10 16.55 -10.42
C TRP A 367 -21.43 16.80 -8.94
N GLY A 368 -21.45 15.73 -8.15
CA GLY A 368 -21.60 15.83 -6.69
C GLY A 368 -20.28 16.14 -5.98
N CYS A 369 -20.41 16.50 -4.70
CA CYS A 369 -19.26 16.73 -3.82
C CYS A 369 -18.49 15.43 -3.58
N PRO A 370 -17.15 15.44 -3.61
CA PRO A 370 -16.35 14.26 -3.29
C PRO A 370 -16.72 13.62 -1.95
N ALA A 371 -16.79 12.28 -1.90
CA ALA A 371 -17.14 11.58 -0.67
C ALA A 371 -16.07 11.70 0.40
N GLN A 372 -14.79 11.73 -0.01
CA GLN A 372 -13.65 11.87 0.89
C GLN A 372 -12.59 12.80 0.32
N VAL A 373 -11.98 13.59 1.20
CA VAL A 373 -10.76 14.34 0.91
C VAL A 373 -9.63 13.89 1.81
N GLU A 374 -8.42 13.86 1.25
CA GLU A 374 -7.17 13.54 1.92
C GLU A 374 -6.24 14.74 1.81
N VAL A 375 -5.89 15.33 2.93
CA VAL A 375 -5.20 16.62 3.03
C VAL A 375 -4.00 16.54 3.98
N GLU A 376 -3.04 17.44 3.82
CA GLU A 376 -1.95 17.62 4.78
C GLU A 376 -2.38 18.43 5.99
N ASN A 377 -1.75 18.13 7.12
CA ASN A 377 -2.02 18.83 8.37
C ASN A 377 -1.52 20.29 8.37
N HIS A 378 -0.51 20.63 7.54
CA HIS A 378 0.23 21.88 7.66
C HIS A 378 -0.60 23.15 7.35
N LEU A 379 -1.11 23.29 6.13
CA LEU A 379 -1.86 24.50 5.73
C LEU A 379 -3.35 24.40 5.97
N MET A 380 -3.85 23.21 6.29
CA MET A 380 -5.27 22.90 6.38
C MET A 380 -5.81 22.87 7.81
N THR A 381 -4.94 23.01 8.80
CA THR A 381 -5.31 22.91 10.23
C THR A 381 -6.37 23.93 10.61
N GLN A 382 -6.31 25.14 10.08
CA GLN A 382 -7.29 26.19 10.37
C GLN A 382 -8.72 25.84 9.97
N TRP A 383 -8.90 24.93 9.02
CA TRP A 383 -10.24 24.51 8.57
C TRP A 383 -10.70 23.17 9.15
N LYS A 384 -9.91 22.59 10.06
CA LYS A 384 -10.19 21.27 10.64
C LYS A 384 -11.54 21.22 11.36
N ASP A 385 -11.89 22.30 12.05
CA ASP A 385 -13.15 22.44 12.79
C ASP A 385 -14.24 23.17 12.00
N SER A 386 -13.99 23.50 10.73
CA SER A 386 -14.90 24.18 9.82
C SER A 386 -15.29 23.30 8.63
N PHE A 387 -15.03 23.72 7.39
CA PHE A 387 -15.49 22.95 6.22
C PHE A 387 -14.77 21.62 6.02
N LEU A 388 -13.56 21.44 6.56
CA LEU A 388 -12.86 20.16 6.60
C LEU A 388 -13.25 19.29 7.81
N LYS A 389 -14.19 19.72 8.62
CA LYS A 389 -14.81 18.83 9.60
C LYS A 389 -15.66 17.80 8.85
N ALA A 390 -15.43 16.51 9.12
CA ALA A 390 -16.17 15.43 8.47
C ALA A 390 -17.70 15.62 8.67
N GLY A 391 -18.46 15.51 7.60
CA GLY A 391 -19.90 15.69 7.58
C GLY A 391 -20.38 17.13 7.32
N VAL A 392 -19.51 18.15 7.30
CA VAL A 392 -19.89 19.53 6.96
C VAL A 392 -20.01 19.66 5.44
N LEU A 393 -18.92 19.63 4.71
CA LEU A 393 -18.94 19.63 3.24
C LEU A 393 -18.66 18.23 2.68
N PHE A 394 -17.63 17.58 3.20
CA PHE A 394 -17.24 16.25 2.80
C PHE A 394 -17.68 15.22 3.85
N PRO A 395 -18.31 14.10 3.45
CA PRO A 395 -18.67 13.02 4.38
C PRO A 395 -17.48 12.51 5.19
N PHE A 396 -16.32 12.40 4.54
CA PHE A 396 -15.08 11.94 5.17
C PHE A 396 -13.92 12.88 4.88
N VAL A 397 -13.12 13.16 5.90
CA VAL A 397 -11.89 13.95 5.78
C VAL A 397 -10.76 13.21 6.49
N ARG A 398 -9.64 13.03 5.80
CA ARG A 398 -8.42 12.43 6.35
C ARG A 398 -7.29 13.43 6.35
N PHE A 399 -6.76 13.70 7.53
CA PHE A 399 -5.52 14.45 7.69
C PHE A 399 -4.34 13.47 7.74
N CYS A 400 -3.43 13.57 6.79
CA CYS A 400 -2.24 12.74 6.73
C CYS A 400 -1.18 13.25 7.70
N ALA A 401 -0.48 12.33 8.38
CA ALA A 401 0.64 12.67 9.22
C ALA A 401 1.78 13.29 8.38
N PRO A 402 2.46 14.34 8.88
CA PRO A 402 3.62 14.90 8.21
C PRO A 402 4.73 13.85 8.09
N MET A 403 5.49 13.89 7.00
CA MET A 403 6.60 12.97 6.65
C MET A 403 6.18 11.50 6.41
N ASN A 404 4.90 11.17 6.33
CA ASN A 404 4.44 9.83 5.97
C ASN A 404 4.01 9.79 4.51
N SER A 405 4.97 9.67 3.60
CA SER A 405 4.74 9.58 2.15
C SER A 405 3.89 8.37 1.74
N GLN A 406 3.83 7.34 2.60
CA GLN A 406 3.06 6.13 2.34
C GLN A 406 1.54 6.33 2.49
N GLU A 407 1.10 7.36 3.20
CA GLU A 407 -0.33 7.62 3.41
C GLU A 407 -0.99 8.39 2.27
N LYS A 408 -0.23 9.20 1.52
CA LYS A 408 -0.73 10.10 0.50
C LYS A 408 -0.78 9.46 -0.89
N TYR A 409 -1.94 9.58 -1.56
CA TYR A 409 -2.07 9.15 -2.95
C TYR A 409 -1.57 10.18 -3.96
N ALA A 410 -1.61 11.47 -3.62
CA ALA A 410 -1.20 12.55 -4.53
C ALA A 410 0.30 12.53 -4.87
N GLU A 411 1.17 12.12 -3.93
CA GLU A 411 2.62 12.11 -4.15
C GLU A 411 3.06 11.18 -5.30
N PRO A 412 2.65 9.89 -5.37
CA PRO A 412 2.89 9.05 -6.53
C PRO A 412 2.33 9.62 -7.84
N MET A 413 1.18 10.32 -7.80
CA MET A 413 0.55 10.93 -8.97
C MET A 413 1.36 12.12 -9.49
N ASN A 414 1.89 12.97 -8.59
CA ASN A 414 2.87 13.99 -8.94
C ASN A 414 4.08 13.39 -9.66
N GLY A 415 4.59 12.26 -9.15
CA GLY A 415 5.67 11.51 -9.80
C GLY A 415 5.29 10.96 -11.17
N ALA A 416 4.06 10.47 -11.34
CA ALA A 416 3.55 9.95 -12.61
C ALA A 416 3.42 11.06 -13.65
N LYS A 417 2.80 12.22 -13.32
CA LYS A 417 2.69 13.40 -14.19
C LYS A 417 4.08 13.87 -14.66
N LYS A 418 5.02 13.97 -13.71
CA LYS A 418 6.40 14.35 -13.96
C LYS A 418 7.08 13.45 -15.00
N ARG A 419 7.00 12.11 -14.81
CA ARG A 419 7.66 11.15 -15.69
C ARG A 419 7.01 10.99 -17.05
N SER A 420 5.68 11.02 -17.13
CA SER A 420 4.94 10.73 -18.36
C SER A 420 4.81 11.93 -19.29
N VAL A 421 4.65 13.11 -18.75
CA VAL A 421 4.33 14.33 -19.53
C VAL A 421 5.43 15.38 -19.42
N GLU A 422 5.77 15.83 -18.20
CA GLU A 422 6.69 16.95 -18.02
C GLU A 422 8.10 16.67 -18.56
N HIS A 423 8.63 15.45 -18.34
CA HIS A 423 9.95 15.07 -18.89
C HIS A 423 9.97 15.12 -20.41
N ARG A 424 8.88 14.71 -21.06
CA ARG A 424 8.77 14.72 -22.50
C ARG A 424 8.61 16.14 -23.04
N ASN A 425 7.72 16.92 -22.44
CA ASN A 425 7.38 18.25 -22.93
C ASN A 425 8.50 19.28 -22.70
N HIS A 426 9.28 19.08 -21.63
CA HIS A 426 10.32 20.03 -21.24
C HIS A 426 11.75 19.51 -21.50
N LEU A 427 11.90 18.38 -22.16
CA LEU A 427 13.18 17.81 -22.63
C LEU A 427 14.28 17.78 -21.54
N GLY A 428 13.91 17.39 -20.31
CA GLY A 428 14.84 17.30 -19.18
C GLY A 428 15.17 18.63 -18.50
N ILE A 429 14.55 19.75 -18.90
CA ILE A 429 14.76 21.06 -18.27
C ILE A 429 14.02 21.14 -16.96
N GLY A 430 14.69 21.68 -15.91
CA GLY A 430 14.13 21.92 -14.60
C GLY A 430 14.52 20.85 -13.57
N ARG A 431 13.87 20.90 -12.39
CA ARG A 431 14.16 20.02 -11.25
C ARG A 431 13.36 18.73 -11.32
N PHE A 432 13.78 17.81 -12.19
CA PHE A 432 13.12 16.51 -12.34
C PHE A 432 13.67 15.40 -11.44
N TYR A 433 14.87 15.59 -10.86
CA TYR A 433 15.57 14.62 -10.03
C TYR A 433 15.69 15.07 -8.58
N ALA A 434 16.12 14.18 -7.71
CA ALA A 434 16.42 14.49 -6.31
C ALA A 434 17.47 15.60 -6.18
N LYS A 435 17.47 16.31 -5.05
CA LYS A 435 18.33 17.49 -4.82
C LYS A 435 19.83 17.20 -4.94
N ASP A 436 20.24 15.99 -4.65
CA ASP A 436 21.62 15.49 -4.62
C ASP A 436 22.17 15.08 -5.99
N ARG A 437 21.35 15.05 -7.04
CA ARG A 437 21.82 14.72 -8.40
C ARG A 437 22.58 15.87 -9.03
N HIS A 438 23.75 15.58 -9.59
CA HIS A 438 24.64 16.58 -10.20
C HIS A 438 24.10 17.21 -11.49
N TYR A 439 23.27 16.50 -12.23
CA TYR A 439 22.79 16.96 -13.54
C TYR A 439 21.40 17.53 -13.45
N ARG A 440 21.33 18.85 -13.32
CA ARG A 440 20.07 19.60 -13.39
C ARG A 440 20.17 20.61 -14.52
N THR A 441 19.58 20.30 -15.64
CA THR A 441 19.47 21.24 -16.73
C THR A 441 18.36 22.24 -16.40
N GLU A 442 18.70 23.46 -16.07
CA GLU A 442 17.74 24.53 -15.80
C GLU A 442 17.65 25.54 -16.97
N ALA A 443 18.47 25.36 -18.01
CA ALA A 443 18.55 26.21 -19.16
C ALA A 443 17.99 25.53 -20.43
N LYS A 444 17.39 26.32 -21.28
CA LYS A 444 16.98 25.95 -22.65
C LYS A 444 17.63 26.92 -23.62
N LYS A 445 18.22 26.41 -24.68
CA LYS A 445 18.72 27.26 -25.77
C LYS A 445 17.54 27.80 -26.56
N VAL A 446 17.47 29.13 -26.66
CA VAL A 446 16.45 29.86 -27.42
C VAL A 446 17.18 30.74 -28.45
N PHE A 447 16.72 30.72 -29.68
CA PHE A 447 17.26 31.57 -30.74
C PHE A 447 16.85 33.03 -30.48
N ASP A 448 17.85 33.91 -30.43
CA ASP A 448 17.65 35.34 -30.33
C ASP A 448 17.77 35.95 -31.76
N GLU A 449 16.63 36.31 -32.32
CA GLU A 449 16.55 36.88 -33.67
C GLU A 449 17.30 38.24 -33.83
N LYS A 450 17.52 38.95 -32.71
CA LYS A 450 18.21 40.23 -32.75
C LYS A 450 19.70 40.11 -32.93
N ASN A 451 20.26 39.08 -32.30
CA ASN A 451 21.71 38.82 -32.26
C ASN A 451 22.14 37.66 -33.15
N ASP A 452 21.21 37.04 -33.87
CA ASP A 452 21.42 35.84 -34.70
C ASP A 452 22.23 34.73 -33.99
N THR A 453 21.89 34.50 -32.72
CA THR A 453 22.59 33.55 -31.87
C THR A 453 21.65 32.81 -30.94
N TYR A 454 22.12 31.70 -30.35
CA TYR A 454 21.39 30.95 -29.35
C TYR A 454 21.79 31.38 -27.95
N GLU A 455 20.82 31.79 -27.15
CA GLU A 455 20.98 32.13 -25.74
C GLU A 455 20.44 31.03 -24.81
N ASP A 456 21.01 30.91 -23.63
CA ASP A 456 20.53 30.03 -22.59
C ASP A 456 19.38 30.70 -21.81
N LYS A 457 18.15 30.25 -22.03
CA LYS A 457 17.00 30.70 -21.24
C LYS A 457 16.94 29.89 -19.94
N GLN A 458 17.36 30.52 -18.83
CA GLN A 458 17.35 29.88 -17.48
C GLN A 458 16.08 30.19 -16.68
N TYR A 459 15.48 31.34 -16.94
CA TYR A 459 14.36 31.88 -16.18
C TYR A 459 13.18 32.17 -17.10
N TYR A 460 11.99 32.03 -16.53
CA TYR A 460 10.72 32.08 -17.24
C TYR A 460 9.80 33.11 -16.61
N SER A 461 8.87 33.66 -17.35
CA SER A 461 7.79 34.49 -16.80
C SER A 461 6.81 33.61 -16.01
N TRP A 462 6.00 34.26 -15.15
CA TRP A 462 4.92 33.61 -14.45
C TRP A 462 3.95 32.92 -15.42
N ASP A 463 3.48 33.69 -16.42
CA ASP A 463 2.47 33.21 -17.36
C ASP A 463 2.95 32.03 -18.21
N GLU A 464 4.23 32.06 -18.64
CA GLU A 464 4.81 30.90 -19.34
C GLU A 464 4.79 29.63 -18.53
N LEU A 465 5.19 29.69 -17.25
CA LEU A 465 5.26 28.49 -16.40
C LEU A 465 3.87 27.96 -16.07
N ILE A 466 2.92 28.84 -15.80
CA ILE A 466 1.54 28.44 -15.49
C ILE A 466 0.85 27.87 -16.73
N ALA A 467 0.99 28.52 -17.89
CA ALA A 467 0.42 28.01 -19.13
C ALA A 467 0.99 26.64 -19.53
N ASP A 468 2.30 26.45 -19.33
CA ASP A 468 2.97 25.17 -19.57
C ASP A 468 2.42 24.09 -18.64
N ASP A 469 2.26 24.35 -17.34
CA ASP A 469 1.75 23.36 -16.39
C ASP A 469 0.27 23.03 -16.63
N ILE A 470 -0.55 24.00 -16.97
CA ILE A 470 -1.96 23.78 -17.35
C ILE A 470 -2.04 22.89 -18.61
N ARG A 471 -1.16 23.10 -19.59
CA ARG A 471 -1.07 22.23 -20.76
C ARG A 471 -0.67 20.81 -20.36
N ASP A 472 0.33 20.67 -19.50
CA ASP A 472 0.79 19.38 -18.99
C ASP A 472 -0.31 18.64 -18.19
N ILE A 473 -1.12 19.36 -17.40
CA ILE A 473 -2.28 18.80 -16.71
C ILE A 473 -3.31 18.26 -17.70
N ARG A 474 -3.66 19.05 -18.73
CA ARG A 474 -4.62 18.61 -19.75
C ARG A 474 -4.12 17.37 -20.49
N GLU A 475 -2.85 17.37 -20.86
CA GLU A 475 -2.23 16.24 -21.53
C GLU A 475 -2.18 15.01 -20.61
N PHE A 476 -1.79 15.17 -19.34
CA PHE A 476 -1.76 14.09 -18.36
C PHE A 476 -3.13 13.45 -18.14
N ASN A 477 -4.16 14.27 -18.01
CA ASN A 477 -5.53 13.80 -17.87
C ASN A 477 -6.01 13.02 -19.09
N ASN A 478 -5.49 13.32 -20.28
CA ASN A 478 -5.80 12.63 -21.54
C ASN A 478 -4.87 11.45 -21.86
N THR A 479 -3.86 11.14 -21.02
CA THR A 479 -3.09 9.90 -21.18
C THR A 479 -3.88 8.67 -20.76
N LEU A 480 -3.53 7.51 -21.30
CA LEU A 480 -4.16 6.25 -20.91
C LEU A 480 -4.08 6.00 -19.40
N HIS A 481 -5.16 5.50 -18.84
CA HIS A 481 -5.18 5.12 -17.44
C HIS A 481 -4.19 3.97 -17.19
N PRO A 482 -3.38 3.98 -16.10
CA PRO A 482 -2.35 2.94 -15.90
C PRO A 482 -2.91 1.54 -15.70
N ASN A 483 -4.14 1.40 -15.18
CA ASN A 483 -4.80 0.10 -15.05
C ASN A 483 -5.63 -0.23 -16.30
N GLN A 484 -4.94 -0.60 -17.39
CA GLN A 484 -5.58 -1.01 -18.63
C GLN A 484 -6.31 -2.36 -18.54
N LYS A 485 -6.09 -3.14 -17.49
CA LYS A 485 -6.88 -4.35 -17.23
C LYS A 485 -8.31 -4.02 -16.81
N LYS A 486 -8.46 -2.99 -15.98
CA LYS A 486 -9.78 -2.53 -15.49
C LYS A 486 -10.44 -1.55 -16.47
N TYR A 487 -9.65 -0.70 -17.15
CA TYR A 487 -10.13 0.37 -18.02
C TYR A 487 -9.46 0.30 -19.41
N PRO A 488 -9.78 -0.75 -20.21
CA PRO A 488 -9.10 -0.98 -21.47
C PRO A 488 -9.37 0.13 -22.49
N GLY A 489 -8.29 0.74 -23.02
CA GLY A 489 -8.34 1.82 -24.01
C GLY A 489 -8.82 3.18 -23.49
N MET A 490 -9.17 3.31 -22.22
CA MET A 490 -9.67 4.56 -21.65
C MET A 490 -8.54 5.46 -21.15
N THR A 491 -8.68 6.76 -21.41
CA THR A 491 -7.84 7.79 -20.79
C THR A 491 -8.26 8.03 -19.33
N ARG A 492 -7.39 8.68 -18.55
CA ARG A 492 -7.73 9.09 -17.16
C ARG A 492 -9.02 9.90 -17.11
N TRP A 493 -9.17 10.85 -18.02
CA TRP A 493 -10.36 11.69 -18.09
C TRP A 493 -11.64 10.89 -18.44
N GLN A 494 -11.54 9.96 -19.37
CA GLN A 494 -12.67 9.08 -19.69
C GLN A 494 -13.06 8.19 -18.51
N VAL A 495 -12.08 7.69 -17.74
CA VAL A 495 -12.37 6.96 -16.51
C VAL A 495 -13.04 7.86 -15.47
N LEU A 496 -12.58 9.12 -15.35
CA LEU A 496 -13.19 10.09 -14.44
C LEU A 496 -14.69 10.27 -14.73
N GLU A 497 -15.05 10.52 -15.99
CA GLU A 497 -16.43 10.79 -16.38
C GLU A 497 -17.31 9.52 -16.37
N ALA A 498 -16.80 8.41 -16.89
CA ALA A 498 -17.59 7.18 -17.02
C ALA A 498 -17.76 6.41 -15.69
N ASN A 499 -16.86 6.61 -14.74
CA ASN A 499 -16.83 5.86 -13.48
C ASN A 499 -17.14 6.74 -12.26
N MET A 500 -17.92 7.81 -12.45
CA MET A 500 -18.31 8.72 -11.37
C MET A 500 -19.08 7.98 -10.27
N ASN A 501 -18.80 8.29 -9.02
CA ASN A 501 -19.49 7.68 -7.89
C ASN A 501 -20.99 8.07 -7.91
N PRO A 502 -21.91 7.11 -7.99
CA PRO A 502 -23.34 7.40 -8.10
C PRO A 502 -23.97 7.90 -6.80
N THR A 503 -23.27 7.83 -5.67
CA THR A 503 -23.81 8.18 -4.34
C THR A 503 -23.37 9.57 -3.88
N LEU A 504 -22.75 10.37 -4.73
CA LEU A 504 -22.28 11.71 -4.38
C LEU A 504 -23.46 12.62 -4.06
N ARG A 505 -23.32 13.40 -3.00
CA ARG A 505 -24.32 14.41 -2.63
C ARG A 505 -24.12 15.68 -3.45
N PRO A 506 -25.19 16.45 -3.75
CA PRO A 506 -25.04 17.77 -4.32
C PRO A 506 -24.13 18.64 -3.44
N MET A 507 -23.32 19.47 -4.07
CA MET A 507 -22.43 20.39 -3.36
C MET A 507 -23.22 21.51 -2.70
N ASP A 508 -23.03 21.71 -1.40
CA ASP A 508 -23.63 22.85 -0.68
C ASP A 508 -22.78 24.12 -0.90
N LYS A 509 -23.23 24.92 -1.83
CA LYS A 509 -22.57 26.18 -2.17
C LYS A 509 -22.57 27.20 -1.03
N SER A 510 -23.52 27.15 -0.11
CA SER A 510 -23.55 28.08 1.02
C SER A 510 -22.41 27.81 1.99
N VAL A 511 -22.10 26.53 2.23
CA VAL A 511 -20.93 26.11 3.02
C VAL A 511 -19.64 26.54 2.33
N TRP A 512 -19.53 26.30 1.02
CA TRP A 512 -18.38 26.72 0.26
C TRP A 512 -18.20 28.25 0.33
N ALA A 513 -19.22 29.04 0.01
CA ALA A 513 -19.16 30.50 0.07
C ALA A 513 -18.71 31.02 1.44
N ARG A 514 -19.23 30.43 2.51
CA ARG A 514 -18.90 30.83 3.88
C ARG A 514 -17.44 30.65 4.25
N PHE A 515 -16.80 29.56 3.84
CA PHE A 515 -15.45 29.23 4.30
C PHE A 515 -14.33 29.66 3.37
N ILE A 516 -14.59 29.73 2.08
CA ILE A 516 -13.58 30.05 1.05
C ILE A 516 -14.06 31.11 0.03
N GLY A 517 -15.25 31.67 0.20
CA GLY A 517 -15.72 32.80 -0.58
C GLY A 517 -15.27 34.14 -0.02
N GLU A 518 -15.62 35.19 -0.73
CA GLU A 518 -15.45 36.58 -0.29
C GLU A 518 -16.46 36.89 0.83
N HIS A 519 -16.11 37.82 1.72
CA HIS A 519 -16.92 38.19 2.87
C HIS A 519 -17.07 39.71 3.02
N ALA A 520 -18.26 40.14 3.42
CA ALA A 520 -18.49 41.50 3.90
C ALA A 520 -19.65 41.54 4.89
N GLU A 521 -19.50 42.36 5.92
CA GLU A 521 -20.61 42.71 6.79
C GLU A 521 -21.52 43.71 6.07
N THR A 522 -22.82 43.44 6.12
CA THR A 522 -23.86 44.31 5.50
C THR A 522 -25.11 44.31 6.38
N SER A 523 -26.12 44.99 5.91
CA SER A 523 -27.44 45.01 6.58
C SER A 523 -28.57 44.90 5.56
N ILE A 524 -29.68 44.29 6.00
CA ILE A 524 -30.88 44.22 5.23
C ILE A 524 -31.52 45.62 5.22
N ARG A 525 -31.75 46.17 4.03
CA ARG A 525 -32.32 47.48 3.78
C ARG A 525 -33.74 47.36 3.24
N ARG A 526 -34.59 48.26 3.70
CA ARG A 526 -36.01 48.28 3.29
C ARG A 526 -36.70 46.90 3.36
N ASN A 527 -36.27 46.05 4.27
CA ASN A 527 -36.78 44.70 4.44
C ASN A 527 -36.77 43.82 3.17
N SER A 528 -35.92 44.17 2.19
CA SER A 528 -35.98 43.52 0.88
C SER A 528 -34.62 43.23 0.22
N TYR A 529 -33.54 43.92 0.55
CA TYR A 529 -32.25 43.73 -0.13
C TYR A 529 -31.04 44.04 0.77
N CYS A 530 -29.93 43.48 0.42
CA CYS A 530 -28.59 43.78 0.97
C CYS A 530 -27.71 44.39 -0.14
N ARG A 531 -26.77 45.26 0.23
CA ARG A 531 -25.74 45.74 -0.70
C ARG A 531 -24.46 44.99 -0.49
N VAL A 532 -24.06 44.25 -1.52
CA VAL A 532 -22.86 43.41 -1.51
C VAL A 532 -22.07 43.61 -2.79
N ALA A 533 -20.76 43.80 -2.72
CA ALA A 533 -19.88 44.04 -3.85
C ALA A 533 -20.41 45.16 -4.79
N TYR A 534 -20.81 46.31 -4.17
CA TYR A 534 -21.36 47.50 -4.85
C TYR A 534 -22.70 47.29 -5.60
N LYS A 535 -23.36 46.14 -5.42
CA LYS A 535 -24.63 45.78 -6.07
C LYS A 535 -25.71 45.47 -5.03
N ASP A 536 -26.97 45.76 -5.38
CA ASP A 536 -28.13 45.43 -4.53
C ASP A 536 -28.64 44.02 -4.85
N TRP A 537 -28.66 43.17 -3.83
CA TRP A 537 -29.06 41.79 -3.91
C TRP A 537 -30.33 41.58 -3.11
N TRP A 538 -31.37 41.01 -3.70
CA TRP A 538 -32.70 40.90 -3.12
C TRP A 538 -32.86 39.64 -2.27
N LEU A 539 -33.63 39.73 -1.18
CA LEU A 539 -34.06 38.56 -0.42
C LEU A 539 -34.91 37.65 -1.30
N SER A 540 -34.76 36.33 -1.13
CA SER A 540 -35.56 35.35 -1.88
C SER A 540 -37.04 35.48 -1.57
N LYS A 541 -37.41 35.77 -0.32
CA LYS A 541 -38.78 35.95 0.18
C LYS A 541 -38.79 36.91 1.36
N THR A 542 -39.96 37.52 1.64
CA THR A 542 -40.15 38.42 2.78
C THR A 542 -40.11 37.67 4.12
N GLU A 543 -40.56 36.41 4.16
CA GLU A 543 -40.57 35.54 5.34
C GLU A 543 -39.17 35.27 5.91
N VAL A 544 -38.11 35.55 5.15
CA VAL A 544 -36.73 35.49 5.62
C VAL A 544 -36.51 36.40 6.84
N LEU A 545 -37.24 37.52 6.94
CA LEU A 545 -37.16 38.44 8.07
C LEU A 545 -37.50 37.77 9.41
N GLU A 546 -38.34 36.76 9.42
CA GLU A 546 -38.72 35.98 10.62
C GLU A 546 -37.54 35.16 11.19
N ARG A 547 -36.49 34.97 10.40
CA ARG A 547 -35.29 34.19 10.79
C ARG A 547 -34.24 35.05 11.46
N LEU A 548 -34.38 36.38 11.38
CA LEU A 548 -33.44 37.32 11.96
C LEU A 548 -33.61 37.43 13.47
N GLU A 549 -32.52 37.79 14.14
CA GLU A 549 -32.57 38.13 15.54
C GLU A 549 -33.35 39.44 15.78
N PRO A 550 -34.03 39.55 16.92
CA PRO A 550 -34.72 40.77 17.28
C PRO A 550 -33.80 42.00 17.25
N ASN A 551 -34.27 43.08 16.63
CA ASN A 551 -33.53 44.35 16.50
C ASN A 551 -32.18 44.28 15.78
N ASN A 552 -31.93 43.22 15.05
CA ASN A 552 -30.66 43.04 14.37
C ASN A 552 -30.86 42.78 12.86
N TYR A 553 -30.61 43.79 12.03
CA TYR A 553 -30.63 43.68 10.58
C TYR A 553 -29.25 43.48 9.99
N LYS A 554 -28.19 43.41 10.83
CA LYS A 554 -26.83 43.14 10.38
C LYS A 554 -26.68 41.65 10.02
N VAL A 555 -26.03 41.38 8.92
CA VAL A 555 -25.78 40.05 8.40
C VAL A 555 -24.41 39.98 7.80
N ASP A 556 -23.81 38.82 7.83
CA ASP A 556 -22.55 38.49 7.14
C ASP A 556 -22.90 37.97 5.75
N ALA A 557 -22.49 38.67 4.72
CA ALA A 557 -22.64 38.23 3.35
C ALA A 557 -21.39 37.53 2.88
N TYR A 558 -21.57 36.32 2.37
CA TYR A 558 -20.54 35.54 1.72
C TYR A 558 -20.94 35.27 0.28
N TRP A 559 -19.98 35.39 -0.66
CA TRP A 559 -20.26 35.14 -2.06
C TRP A 559 -19.15 34.41 -2.76
N LEU A 560 -19.51 33.78 -3.86
CA LEU A 560 -18.57 33.15 -4.78
C LEU A 560 -18.28 34.16 -5.89
N ALA A 561 -16.99 34.35 -6.19
CA ALA A 561 -16.57 35.19 -7.31
C ALA A 561 -16.48 34.33 -8.58
N ASP A 562 -16.91 34.88 -9.73
CA ASP A 562 -16.63 34.28 -11.03
C ASP A 562 -15.15 34.47 -11.45
N GLY A 563 -14.79 34.09 -12.68
CA GLY A 563 -13.43 34.25 -13.19
C GLY A 563 -12.96 35.69 -13.31
N ASP A 564 -13.89 36.64 -13.34
CA ASP A 564 -13.65 38.09 -13.46
C ASP A 564 -13.76 38.83 -12.12
N GLY A 565 -14.00 38.11 -11.04
CA GLY A 565 -14.10 38.64 -9.69
C GLY A 565 -15.49 39.19 -9.33
N ASN A 566 -16.53 39.02 -10.16
CA ASN A 566 -17.87 39.46 -9.85
C ASN A 566 -18.59 38.45 -8.92
N ALA A 567 -19.42 38.98 -8.01
CA ALA A 567 -20.25 38.15 -7.18
C ALA A 567 -21.31 37.40 -8.02
N THR A 568 -21.40 36.10 -7.86
CA THR A 568 -22.34 35.25 -8.59
C THR A 568 -23.43 34.65 -7.71
N ASP A 569 -23.06 34.06 -6.57
CA ASP A 569 -23.95 33.47 -5.60
C ASP A 569 -23.68 34.11 -4.23
N VAL A 570 -24.64 34.86 -3.72
CA VAL A 570 -24.52 35.58 -2.44
C VAL A 570 -25.41 34.94 -1.40
N TYR A 571 -24.82 34.59 -0.26
CA TYR A 571 -25.48 34.00 0.89
C TYR A 571 -25.34 34.90 2.10
N ILE A 572 -26.39 35.08 2.88
CA ILE A 572 -26.34 35.84 4.12
C ILE A 572 -26.49 34.94 5.32
N PHE A 573 -25.69 35.23 6.32
CA PHE A 573 -25.65 34.50 7.58
C PHE A 573 -25.85 35.46 8.75
N GLN A 574 -26.39 34.93 9.85
CA GLN A 574 -26.44 35.62 11.15
C GLN A 574 -26.16 34.57 12.23
N ASN A 575 -25.17 34.81 13.10
CA ASN A 575 -24.74 33.86 14.14
C ASN A 575 -24.52 32.44 13.61
N ASP A 576 -23.72 32.37 12.54
CA ASP A 576 -23.38 31.10 11.89
C ASP A 576 -24.54 30.33 11.23
N ARG A 577 -25.72 30.88 11.27
CA ARG A 577 -26.89 30.29 10.64
C ARG A 577 -27.13 30.91 9.26
N LEU A 578 -27.32 30.07 8.26
CA LEU A 578 -27.74 30.51 6.92
C LEU A 578 -29.14 31.11 7.01
N ILE A 579 -29.26 32.38 6.65
CA ILE A 579 -30.53 33.14 6.62
C ILE A 579 -31.16 32.99 5.25
N ASP A 580 -30.43 33.33 4.19
CA ASP A 580 -30.98 33.32 2.83
C ASP A 580 -29.90 33.23 1.77
N LYS A 581 -30.27 32.80 0.55
CA LYS A 581 -29.54 33.00 -0.68
C LYS A 581 -30.18 34.18 -1.41
N LEU A 582 -29.41 35.23 -1.62
CA LEU A 582 -29.86 36.43 -2.30
C LEU A 582 -30.04 36.24 -3.79
N GLU A 583 -30.95 37.03 -4.40
CA GLU A 583 -31.22 37.01 -5.83
C GLU A 583 -30.70 38.27 -6.50
N ASP A 584 -30.06 38.13 -7.65
CA ASP A 584 -29.73 39.24 -8.52
C ASP A 584 -30.91 39.51 -9.46
N LEU A 585 -31.60 40.60 -9.26
CA LEU A 585 -32.70 41.01 -10.14
C LEU A 585 -32.25 42.02 -11.22
N GLY A 586 -31.05 42.55 -11.09
CA GLY A 586 -30.56 43.59 -12.01
C GLY A 586 -31.23 44.94 -11.87
N THR A 587 -30.83 45.87 -12.68
CA THR A 587 -31.43 47.20 -12.83
C THR A 587 -32.00 47.33 -14.23
N PHE A 588 -33.02 48.13 -14.43
CA PHE A 588 -33.64 48.41 -15.73
C PHE A 588 -33.55 49.89 -16.09
N ASN A 589 -33.54 50.20 -17.37
CA ASN A 589 -33.55 51.58 -17.83
C ASN A 589 -34.94 52.23 -17.58
N THR A 590 -34.95 53.42 -16.94
CA THR A 590 -36.16 54.16 -16.66
C THR A 590 -36.76 54.85 -17.86
N ALA A 591 -35.98 55.07 -18.90
CA ALA A 591 -36.46 55.76 -20.13
C ALA A 591 -37.10 54.72 -21.06
N ASP A 592 -38.41 54.75 -21.18
CA ASP A 592 -39.19 53.79 -21.98
C ASP A 592 -38.72 53.68 -23.42
N ALA A 593 -38.20 54.79 -24.00
CA ALA A 593 -37.68 54.82 -25.37
C ALA A 593 -36.37 54.05 -25.56
N GLU A 594 -35.63 53.76 -24.46
CA GLU A 594 -34.34 53.07 -24.47
C GLU A 594 -34.42 51.64 -23.87
N GLN A 595 -35.61 51.25 -23.38
CA GLN A 595 -35.81 49.97 -22.78
C GLN A 595 -35.66 48.83 -23.77
N THR A 596 -34.83 47.87 -23.41
CA THR A 596 -34.72 46.58 -24.09
C THR A 596 -35.75 45.59 -23.54
N ASP A 597 -35.94 44.47 -24.21
CA ASP A 597 -36.80 43.39 -23.70
C ASP A 597 -36.27 42.82 -22.36
N LYS A 598 -34.95 42.84 -22.16
CA LYS A 598 -34.30 42.47 -20.90
C LYS A 598 -34.68 43.44 -19.76
N ASP A 599 -34.71 44.72 -20.02
CA ASP A 599 -35.16 45.74 -19.03
C ASP A 599 -36.61 45.51 -18.60
N ARG A 600 -37.48 45.20 -19.56
CA ARG A 600 -38.86 44.85 -19.28
C ARG A 600 -39.02 43.59 -18.43
N GLU A 601 -38.22 42.55 -18.71
CA GLU A 601 -38.19 41.34 -17.87
C GLU A 601 -37.73 41.65 -16.45
N ILE A 602 -36.71 42.46 -16.28
CA ILE A 602 -36.18 42.87 -14.98
C ILE A 602 -37.26 43.65 -14.22
N PHE A 603 -37.89 44.62 -14.88
CA PHE A 603 -38.99 45.37 -14.31
C PHE A 603 -40.15 44.49 -13.82
N VAL A 604 -40.58 43.54 -14.65
CA VAL A 604 -41.63 42.57 -14.27
C VAL A 604 -41.22 41.72 -13.05
N LYS A 605 -39.98 41.23 -12.99
CA LYS A 605 -39.46 40.48 -11.86
C LYS A 605 -39.45 41.30 -10.58
N GLN A 606 -38.97 42.55 -10.63
CA GLN A 606 -38.97 43.46 -9.48
C GLN A 606 -40.38 43.76 -9.01
N ARG A 607 -41.36 44.07 -9.95
CA ARG A 607 -42.76 44.30 -9.63
C ARG A 607 -43.41 43.07 -8.94
N LYS A 608 -43.12 41.86 -9.38
CA LYS A 608 -43.59 40.65 -8.74
C LYS A 608 -43.09 40.55 -7.29
N LYS A 609 -41.83 40.87 -7.03
CA LYS A 609 -41.26 40.87 -5.65
C LYS A 609 -41.95 41.91 -4.77
N ILE A 610 -42.17 43.11 -5.27
CA ILE A 610 -42.90 44.15 -4.53
C ILE A 610 -44.37 43.73 -4.25
N ALA A 611 -45.04 43.12 -5.22
CA ALA A 611 -46.41 42.58 -5.01
C ALA A 611 -46.46 41.46 -3.97
N ALA A 612 -45.47 40.55 -3.99
CA ALA A 612 -45.34 39.49 -2.96
C ALA A 612 -45.08 40.06 -1.57
N PHE A 613 -44.23 41.08 -1.45
CA PHE A 613 -44.02 41.82 -0.21
C PHE A 613 -45.32 42.41 0.33
N ASN A 614 -46.07 43.12 -0.50
CA ASN A 614 -47.35 43.73 -0.12
C ASN A 614 -48.38 42.67 0.27
N ALA A 615 -48.43 41.55 -0.42
CA ALA A 615 -49.32 40.43 -0.06
C ALA A 615 -48.97 39.83 1.31
N TYR A 616 -47.66 39.67 1.58
CA TYR A 616 -47.21 39.19 2.89
C TYR A 616 -47.60 40.16 4.01
N VAL A 617 -47.35 41.45 3.85
CA VAL A 617 -47.72 42.45 4.86
C VAL A 617 -49.23 42.50 5.09
N LYS A 618 -50.05 42.43 4.04
CA LYS A 618 -51.50 42.40 4.15
C LYS A 618 -52.01 41.13 4.89
N LYS A 619 -51.41 39.99 4.56
CA LYS A 619 -51.79 38.72 5.20
C LYS A 619 -51.52 38.74 6.71
N ASN A 620 -50.45 39.40 7.13
CA ASN A 620 -50.00 39.46 8.52
C ASN A 620 -50.39 40.81 9.21
N ALA A 621 -51.37 41.51 8.64
CA ALA A 621 -51.83 42.79 9.22
C ALA A 621 -52.33 42.59 10.64
N ILE A 622 -51.88 43.43 11.55
CA ILE A 622 -52.27 43.42 12.95
C ILE A 622 -53.38 44.42 13.14
N ALA A 623 -54.47 44.01 13.76
CA ALA A 623 -55.53 44.93 14.15
C ALA A 623 -55.03 45.83 15.30
N SER A 624 -55.25 47.13 15.15
CA SER A 624 -55.03 48.08 16.27
C SER A 624 -56.02 47.86 17.40
N VAL A 625 -55.51 47.86 18.61
CA VAL A 625 -56.35 47.75 19.81
C VAL A 625 -56.36 49.11 20.56
N GLY A 626 -57.52 49.49 21.05
CA GLY A 626 -57.59 50.62 21.97
C GLY A 626 -57.16 50.23 23.37
N ILE A 627 -56.36 51.05 24.01
CA ILE A 627 -55.89 50.85 25.38
C ILE A 627 -56.58 51.91 26.26
N SER A 628 -57.35 51.48 27.22
CA SER A 628 -57.91 52.32 28.31
C SER A 628 -57.40 51.80 29.66
N LYS A 629 -57.21 52.71 30.62
CA LYS A 629 -56.98 52.24 31.98
C LYS A 629 -58.20 51.43 32.45
N ALA A 630 -57.93 50.22 32.89
CA ALA A 630 -58.93 49.47 33.62
C ALA A 630 -59.25 50.26 34.91
N GLU A 631 -60.57 50.61 35.14
CA GLU A 631 -60.98 51.05 36.45
C GLU A 631 -60.70 49.91 37.43
N PRO A 632 -60.05 50.23 38.58
CA PRO A 632 -59.82 49.20 39.56
C PRO A 632 -61.18 48.60 39.94
N ALA A 633 -61.38 47.32 39.71
CA ALA A 633 -62.53 46.60 40.26
C ALA A 633 -62.59 46.89 41.77
N ALA A 634 -63.73 47.36 42.25
CA ALA A 634 -63.93 47.52 43.68
C ALA A 634 -63.61 46.16 44.33
N HIS A 635 -62.51 46.12 45.00
CA HIS A 635 -62.20 44.95 45.81
C HIS A 635 -63.17 44.97 46.99
N GLU A 636 -64.14 44.08 47.02
CA GLU A 636 -64.69 43.63 48.27
C GLU A 636 -63.50 43.14 49.09
N GLU A 637 -63.33 43.87 50.25
CA GLU A 637 -62.34 43.45 51.22
C GLU A 637 -62.66 42.02 51.64
N ALA A 638 -61.92 41.06 51.10
CA ALA A 638 -61.89 39.69 51.59
C ALA A 638 -61.38 39.76 53.03
N ALA A 639 -62.17 39.28 53.98
CA ALA A 639 -61.75 39.16 55.37
C ALA A 639 -60.34 38.52 55.47
N PRO A 640 -59.48 39.07 56.36
CA PRO A 640 -58.18 38.54 56.50
C PRO A 640 -58.26 37.04 56.85
N PRO A 641 -57.44 36.22 56.23
CA PRO A 641 -57.38 34.80 56.55
C PRO A 641 -57.00 34.62 58.02
N PRO A 642 -57.56 33.63 58.73
CA PRO A 642 -57.19 33.35 60.11
C PRO A 642 -55.66 33.09 60.21
N PRO A 643 -55.02 33.48 61.34
CA PRO A 643 -53.59 33.27 61.51
C PRO A 643 -53.27 31.77 61.40
N LEU A 644 -52.29 31.47 60.54
CA LEU A 644 -51.69 30.13 60.44
C LEU A 644 -50.95 29.81 61.72
N GLU A 645 -51.53 28.96 62.59
CA GLU A 645 -50.76 28.33 63.67
C GLU A 645 -49.76 27.38 63.04
N LEU A 646 -48.52 27.82 63.06
CA LEU A 646 -47.41 26.95 62.73
C LEU A 646 -47.14 25.96 63.87
N PRO A 647 -47.05 24.68 63.65
CA PRO A 647 -46.67 23.75 64.70
C PRO A 647 -45.24 24.06 65.14
N LEU A 648 -45.01 24.19 66.46
CA LEU A 648 -43.70 24.25 67.08
C LEU A 648 -42.99 22.95 66.78
N ILE A 649 -41.89 23.08 66.02
CA ILE A 649 -40.91 22.01 65.84
C ILE A 649 -39.89 22.15 66.95
N GLU A 650 -40.01 21.32 68.00
CA GLU A 650 -38.97 21.09 68.96
C GLU A 650 -37.90 20.23 68.27
N GLY A 651 -36.63 20.71 68.32
CA GLY A 651 -35.44 19.92 67.97
C GLY A 651 -34.45 20.72 67.22
N GLU A 652 -33.63 21.47 67.91
CA GLU A 652 -32.35 21.97 67.45
C GLU A 652 -31.41 20.75 67.19
N GLN A 653 -31.04 20.52 65.96
CA GLN A 653 -29.79 19.87 65.62
C GLN A 653 -29.04 20.77 64.65
N GLU A 654 -28.03 21.43 65.15
CA GLU A 654 -27.03 22.12 64.34
C GLU A 654 -26.35 21.09 63.42
N MET A 655 -26.61 21.20 62.13
CA MET A 655 -25.78 20.55 61.12
C MET A 655 -24.82 21.60 60.57
N GLU A 656 -23.54 21.52 61.00
CA GLU A 656 -22.42 22.18 60.36
C GLU A 656 -22.30 21.66 58.95
N VAL A 657 -22.65 22.46 57.96
CA VAL A 657 -22.32 22.19 56.53
C VAL A 657 -20.99 22.84 56.23
N ALA A 658 -19.95 22.05 56.26
CA ALA A 658 -18.63 22.48 55.78
C ALA A 658 -18.66 22.65 54.26
N TYR A 659 -18.63 23.90 53.79
CA TYR A 659 -18.35 24.21 52.39
C TYR A 659 -16.86 24.06 52.11
N HIS A 660 -16.50 23.01 51.37
CA HIS A 660 -15.18 22.96 50.72
C HIS A 660 -15.26 23.80 49.45
N VAL A 661 -14.67 24.98 49.50
CA VAL A 661 -14.31 25.72 48.29
C VAL A 661 -13.06 25.08 47.69
N SER A 662 -13.22 24.32 46.65
CA SER A 662 -12.05 23.90 45.85
C SER A 662 -11.58 25.08 45.00
N ASP A 663 -10.35 25.47 45.24
CA ASP A 663 -9.64 26.52 44.51
C ASP A 663 -9.39 26.04 43.07
N PRO A 664 -9.91 26.74 42.01
CA PRO A 664 -9.72 26.30 40.62
C PRO A 664 -8.35 26.61 40.02
N LEU A 665 -7.35 26.99 40.81
CA LEU A 665 -6.02 27.37 40.33
C LEU A 665 -4.87 26.45 40.78
N ALA A 666 -5.15 25.24 41.27
CA ALA A 666 -4.12 24.32 41.73
C ALA A 666 -3.54 23.35 40.66
N ASP A 667 -4.01 23.44 39.41
CA ASP A 667 -3.48 22.64 38.28
C ASP A 667 -3.18 23.55 37.08
N LEU A 668 -2.10 24.32 37.17
CA LEU A 668 -1.39 24.91 36.05
C LEU A 668 0.09 24.55 36.14
#